data_497d12ed11772f3c93d0e5b2c93bc4ce
#
_entry.id   497d12ed11772f3c93d0e5b2c93bc4ce
#
_cell.length_a   1.000
_cell.length_b   1.000
_cell.length_c   1.000
_cell.angle_alpha   90.00
_cell.angle_beta   90.00
_cell.angle_gamma   90.00
#
_symmetry.space_group_name_H-M   'P 1'
#
loop_
_entity.id
_entity.type
_entity.pdbx_description
1 polymer ?
#
loop_
_entity_poly.entity_id
_entity_poly.type
_entity_poly.pdbx_seq_one_letter_code
_entity_poly.pdbx_strand_id
1 'polypeptide(L)'
;MIEIWNKMGRLVSRRTAATVTIVVLVTIGMGFGLQRLDFATGQDSYIDPASQVAKDNKDYQSLFGGENMVVLFTVDEGKSVVDLFTPDNITQFTDIEAKMKTSDAVASVVSPLTLLQWTHDLITKGVASDIIARTIQRDTDSAAQAIRQQDAVITTLRLGAAGEQSMGNPDWVKFLVFGNDGFTVDADKKLVAPPDSSLVVRKPLQAFIPDARHAVLAAVLVGNAPLDQLAKGSSAVHDALRGHTFANDTVTITGTPTFLTDINNYLQGGMLILGGIAVLVMMVILLVAFKVRWRLLPLVGMVVGIVWGFGAFGFTGTKLSLVTIAGLPILIGLGIEFAIQIQNRIEEERSLEHAGNPYEVTLRRMGPPLLAATIAAVIAFLTVKISKVPMVQDFGVLLSIGIVALLIAGVVIPTTIIGSRERRSPTTEQPVESWVEATVDRLGSLPRFTVLPLVLVAIALPVLGLVLESGSKIESDPINWANQSSTSIKNARTLEKETGFATTLGVFVKTDPGVPNGVFTDQMGAFVFDLVARATTENKELAGASSLATTVGWLAEVPGTTSLPPTGLDMLLAYDVAPDALRTLLVADGGKATQVLFQVGPSGLEQRAVVLDKMRAAIADPGDAALLPAQASATTGGLAVVGVGLLENITANRAQLTIVALLLVGAFVVLRYRDLARGLLTMIPVLVAVGTSAVLVRVLGITLSPLSTVGGPLVVATCAEFSVLLIARYAEERDRGLDPEVSTQMAARRTGRAFFTSALTTLGGFAVLMFSSLPLLADFGTVVTINIAVALLSALVVVPPLVKDADRRGLLQMGTAVGHEEARRKEAATGWIAGAMLAVAGLVIIVVSVRDDKPTAVQALSSPTAEAPATIPPPTTAPPSTTSLPPGDTLPAGPTDRPTGLIAGVFYDTLIGVGVDPGKARCAADDLIATTSEADLLALGIASVPRPDAVNALLDASAKRCGVTQEQLDAAAAASS
;
A
#
# COMPACT_ATOMS: atom_id res chain seq x y z
N MET A 1 -13.56 -42.93 11.89
CA MET A 1 -13.50 -41.67 12.62
C MET A 1 -13.91 -41.79 14.09
N ILE A 2 -15.08 -42.35 14.40
CA ILE A 2 -15.57 -42.48 15.79
C ILE A 2 -14.58 -43.25 16.68
N GLU A 3 -13.95 -44.28 16.18
CA GLU A 3 -12.98 -45.10 16.92
C GLU A 3 -11.70 -44.33 17.28
N ILE A 4 -11.29 -43.38 16.42
CA ILE A 4 -10.13 -42.49 16.65
C ILE A 4 -10.42 -41.60 17.85
N TRP A 5 -11.61 -41.00 17.91
CA TRP A 5 -12.05 -40.15 19.02
C TRP A 5 -12.16 -40.89 20.32
N ASN A 6 -12.67 -42.15 20.30
CA ASN A 6 -12.69 -43.02 21.47
C ASN A 6 -11.28 -43.36 21.98
N LYS A 7 -10.34 -43.69 21.06
CA LYS A 7 -8.94 -43.97 21.41
C LYS A 7 -8.26 -42.71 21.98
N MET A 8 -8.52 -41.56 21.38
CA MET A 8 -8.00 -40.26 21.85
C MET A 8 -8.54 -39.93 23.26
N GLY A 9 -9.85 -40.09 23.48
CA GLY A 9 -10.45 -39.85 24.77
C GLY A 9 -9.88 -40.74 25.91
N ARG A 10 -9.64 -42.00 25.60
CA ARG A 10 -8.94 -42.92 26.51
C ARG A 10 -7.48 -42.53 26.76
N LEU A 11 -6.75 -42.21 25.75
CA LEU A 11 -5.32 -41.83 25.85
C LEU A 11 -5.15 -40.56 26.71
N VAL A 12 -5.87 -39.51 26.34
CA VAL A 12 -5.80 -38.19 27.00
C VAL A 12 -6.25 -38.26 28.46
N SER A 13 -7.32 -39.01 28.75
CA SER A 13 -7.84 -39.14 30.12
C SER A 13 -7.05 -40.13 31.00
N ARG A 14 -6.43 -41.18 30.44
CA ARG A 14 -5.74 -42.22 31.22
C ARG A 14 -4.22 -41.97 31.36
N ARG A 15 -3.55 -41.37 30.33
CA ARG A 15 -2.11 -41.08 30.35
C ARG A 15 -1.83 -39.58 30.53
N THR A 16 -2.41 -38.99 31.56
CA THR A 16 -2.35 -37.53 31.80
C THR A 16 -0.95 -36.98 31.89
N ALA A 17 -0.02 -37.69 32.59
CA ALA A 17 1.38 -37.22 32.68
C ALA A 17 2.06 -37.15 31.30
N ALA A 18 1.90 -38.20 30.48
CA ALA A 18 2.46 -38.23 29.13
C ALA A 18 1.83 -37.11 28.25
N THR A 19 0.53 -36.89 28.34
CA THR A 19 -0.14 -35.84 27.58
C THR A 19 0.31 -34.47 28.01
N VAL A 20 0.46 -34.18 29.31
CA VAL A 20 1.01 -32.91 29.81
C VAL A 20 2.43 -32.70 29.33
N THR A 21 3.28 -33.74 29.40
CA THR A 21 4.67 -33.64 28.89
C THR A 21 4.69 -33.31 27.41
N ILE A 22 3.85 -33.94 26.58
CA ILE A 22 3.74 -33.66 25.15
C ILE A 22 3.27 -32.20 24.92
N VAL A 23 2.23 -31.77 25.64
CA VAL A 23 1.74 -30.38 25.55
C VAL A 23 2.85 -29.38 25.88
N VAL A 24 3.61 -29.62 26.95
CA VAL A 24 4.73 -28.74 27.34
C VAL A 24 5.82 -28.74 26.27
N LEU A 25 6.22 -29.92 25.78
CA LEU A 25 7.27 -30.02 24.72
C LEU A 25 6.83 -29.34 23.43
N VAL A 26 5.58 -29.52 23.00
CA VAL A 26 5.03 -28.85 21.84
C VAL A 26 4.98 -27.34 22.07
N THR A 27 4.60 -26.87 23.26
CA THR A 27 4.55 -25.46 23.61
C THR A 27 5.94 -24.83 23.56
N ILE A 28 6.96 -25.51 24.07
CA ILE A 28 8.37 -25.08 23.99
C ILE A 28 8.79 -25.04 22.51
N GLY A 29 8.53 -26.11 21.74
CA GLY A 29 8.85 -26.16 20.31
C GLY A 29 8.19 -25.04 19.51
N MET A 30 6.91 -24.76 19.75
CA MET A 30 6.19 -23.65 19.12
C MET A 30 6.68 -22.27 19.60
N GLY A 31 7.21 -22.19 20.84
CA GLY A 31 7.90 -20.99 21.34
C GLY A 31 9.10 -20.57 20.49
N PHE A 32 9.86 -21.53 19.94
CA PHE A 32 10.94 -21.21 18.97
C PHE A 32 10.41 -20.64 17.64
N GLY A 33 9.17 -21.03 17.24
CA GLY A 33 8.52 -20.44 16.08
C GLY A 33 8.15 -18.97 16.29
N LEU A 34 7.79 -18.56 17.52
CA LEU A 34 7.52 -17.15 17.84
C LEU A 34 8.75 -16.27 17.65
N GLN A 35 9.96 -16.79 17.88
CA GLN A 35 11.20 -16.05 17.67
C GLN A 35 11.55 -15.83 16.19
N ARG A 36 10.87 -16.54 15.29
CA ARG A 36 11.03 -16.44 13.83
C ARG A 36 9.98 -15.53 13.17
N LEU A 37 9.15 -14.89 13.97
CA LEU A 37 8.16 -13.96 13.47
C LEU A 37 8.83 -12.64 13.11
N ASP A 38 8.90 -12.35 11.81
CA ASP A 38 9.34 -11.06 11.28
C ASP A 38 8.12 -10.18 10.94
N PHE A 39 8.31 -8.87 11.01
CA PHE A 39 7.26 -7.92 10.67
C PHE A 39 7.42 -7.45 9.21
N ALA A 40 6.33 -7.50 8.44
CA ALA A 40 6.24 -6.96 7.10
C ALA A 40 5.32 -5.74 7.12
N THR A 41 5.91 -4.58 7.13
CA THR A 41 5.21 -3.30 7.18
C THR A 41 5.58 -2.41 6.00
N GLY A 42 6.41 -2.93 5.09
CA GLY A 42 6.76 -2.28 3.81
C GLY A 42 5.61 -2.30 2.82
N GLN A 43 5.76 -1.52 1.75
CA GLN A 43 4.76 -1.38 0.68
C GLN A 43 4.40 -2.72 0.01
N ASP A 44 5.32 -3.69 -0.01
CA ASP A 44 5.11 -5.06 -0.52
C ASP A 44 3.97 -5.81 0.19
N SER A 45 3.57 -5.34 1.38
CA SER A 45 2.44 -5.92 2.12
C SER A 45 1.08 -5.42 1.64
N TYR A 46 1.04 -4.26 1.00
CA TYR A 46 -0.21 -3.57 0.63
C TYR A 46 -0.62 -3.83 -0.82
N ILE A 47 0.34 -4.00 -1.72
CA ILE A 47 0.11 -4.17 -3.16
C ILE A 47 0.61 -5.54 -3.59
N ASP A 48 -0.09 -6.18 -4.52
CA ASP A 48 0.36 -7.41 -5.16
C ASP A 48 1.73 -7.18 -5.84
N PRO A 49 2.81 -7.86 -5.40
CA PRO A 49 4.14 -7.73 -6.00
C PRO A 49 4.19 -8.07 -7.49
N ALA A 50 3.23 -8.85 -8.00
CA ALA A 50 3.12 -9.21 -9.41
C ALA A 50 2.47 -8.11 -10.26
N SER A 51 1.76 -7.16 -9.62
CA SER A 51 1.08 -6.07 -10.31
C SER A 51 2.06 -5.12 -11.00
N GLN A 52 1.60 -4.47 -12.08
CA GLN A 52 2.42 -3.47 -12.78
C GLN A 52 2.75 -2.27 -11.88
N VAL A 53 1.77 -1.83 -11.09
CA VAL A 53 1.94 -0.73 -10.11
C VAL A 53 3.07 -1.03 -9.11
N ALA A 54 3.16 -2.27 -8.59
CA ALA A 54 4.23 -2.65 -7.67
C ALA A 54 5.60 -2.66 -8.34
N LYS A 55 5.69 -3.15 -9.58
CA LYS A 55 6.93 -3.16 -10.37
C LYS A 55 7.39 -1.74 -10.68
N ASP A 56 6.49 -0.91 -11.20
CA ASP A 56 6.78 0.49 -11.55
C ASP A 56 7.22 1.29 -10.32
N ASN A 57 6.53 1.10 -9.19
CA ASN A 57 6.92 1.78 -7.96
C ASN A 57 8.27 1.28 -7.40
N LYS A 58 8.55 -0.02 -7.53
CA LYS A 58 9.85 -0.59 -7.15
C LYS A 58 10.97 -0.02 -8.02
N ASP A 59 10.75 0.08 -9.31
CA ASP A 59 11.68 0.70 -10.26
C ASP A 59 11.90 2.17 -9.93
N TYR A 60 10.80 2.93 -9.70
CA TYR A 60 10.84 4.32 -9.27
C TYR A 60 11.69 4.50 -8.01
N GLN A 61 11.42 3.71 -6.97
CA GLN A 61 12.15 3.81 -5.71
C GLN A 61 13.62 3.40 -5.83
N SER A 62 13.96 2.50 -6.75
CA SER A 62 15.35 2.12 -7.00
C SER A 62 16.17 3.22 -7.67
N LEU A 63 15.50 4.12 -8.39
CA LEU A 63 16.12 5.22 -9.13
C LEU A 63 16.18 6.53 -8.32
N PHE A 64 15.08 6.87 -7.65
CA PHE A 64 14.90 8.19 -7.03
C PHE A 64 14.77 8.17 -5.52
N GLY A 65 14.92 7.01 -4.90
CA GLY A 65 14.72 6.83 -3.47
C GLY A 65 13.27 6.46 -3.10
N GLY A 66 13.06 6.25 -1.81
CA GLY A 66 11.80 5.77 -1.24
C GLY A 66 10.92 6.89 -0.68
N GLU A 67 10.45 6.64 0.54
CA GLU A 67 9.56 7.55 1.26
C GLU A 67 10.28 8.83 1.70
N ASN A 68 9.57 9.95 1.68
CA ASN A 68 10.10 11.24 2.09
C ASN A 68 9.74 11.54 3.56
N MET A 69 10.72 12.01 4.30
CA MET A 69 10.52 12.79 5.52
C MET A 69 10.49 14.26 5.15
N VAL A 70 9.51 14.96 5.66
CA VAL A 70 9.28 16.38 5.37
C VAL A 70 9.44 17.21 6.64
N VAL A 71 10.25 18.25 6.57
CA VAL A 71 10.40 19.26 7.63
C VAL A 71 9.85 20.57 7.11
N LEU A 72 8.75 21.03 7.69
CA LEU A 72 8.13 22.31 7.38
C LEU A 72 8.67 23.37 8.33
N PHE A 73 9.18 24.45 7.76
CA PHE A 73 9.57 25.68 8.44
C PHE A 73 8.45 26.70 8.22
N THR A 74 7.86 27.21 9.31
CA THR A 74 6.82 28.23 9.28
C THR A 74 7.35 29.49 9.93
N VAL A 75 7.51 30.55 9.19
CA VAL A 75 8.07 31.81 9.66
C VAL A 75 7.03 32.58 10.48
N ASP A 76 7.49 33.25 11.55
CA ASP A 76 6.66 34.02 12.48
C ASP A 76 5.82 35.07 11.77
N GLU A 77 4.73 35.50 12.39
CA GLU A 77 3.88 36.56 11.86
C GLU A 77 4.64 37.89 11.65
N GLY A 78 4.47 38.48 10.47
CA GLY A 78 5.16 39.71 10.08
C GLY A 78 6.57 39.51 9.56
N LYS A 79 7.02 38.24 9.41
CA LYS A 79 8.29 37.85 8.79
C LYS A 79 8.07 37.17 7.45
N SER A 80 9.12 37.03 6.67
CA SER A 80 9.11 36.39 5.37
C SER A 80 10.11 35.24 5.35
N VAL A 81 9.93 34.29 4.44
CA VAL A 81 10.84 33.15 4.25
C VAL A 81 12.31 33.59 4.04
N VAL A 82 12.56 34.84 3.65
CA VAL A 82 13.91 35.43 3.54
C VAL A 82 14.59 35.47 4.93
N ASP A 83 13.83 35.72 5.98
CA ASP A 83 14.33 35.75 7.35
C ASP A 83 14.82 34.40 7.87
N LEU A 84 14.45 33.29 7.16
CA LEU A 84 14.96 31.94 7.43
C LEU A 84 16.44 31.78 7.00
N PHE A 85 16.95 32.63 6.10
CA PHE A 85 18.31 32.54 5.55
C PHE A 85 19.31 33.49 6.20
N THR A 86 19.22 33.64 7.53
CA THR A 86 20.28 34.35 8.30
C THR A 86 21.58 33.50 8.30
N PRO A 87 22.77 34.11 8.49
CA PRO A 87 24.03 33.36 8.55
C PRO A 87 24.03 32.21 9.55
N ASP A 88 23.39 32.39 10.72
CA ASP A 88 23.26 31.34 11.74
C ASP A 88 22.36 30.19 11.26
N ASN A 89 21.22 30.51 10.65
CA ASN A 89 20.30 29.50 10.12
C ASN A 89 20.91 28.75 8.93
N ILE A 90 21.67 29.44 8.06
CA ILE A 90 22.41 28.81 6.96
C ILE A 90 23.40 27.76 7.51
N THR A 91 24.11 28.11 8.58
CA THR A 91 25.01 27.19 9.27
C THR A 91 24.26 25.97 9.82
N GLN A 92 23.09 26.21 10.44
CA GLN A 92 22.24 25.13 10.95
C GLN A 92 21.73 24.21 9.83
N PHE A 93 21.26 24.75 8.71
CA PHE A 93 20.87 23.94 7.55
C PHE A 93 22.01 23.04 7.08
N THR A 94 23.22 23.60 6.94
CA THR A 94 24.39 22.83 6.52
C THR A 94 24.72 21.71 7.49
N ASP A 95 24.67 21.96 8.82
CA ASP A 95 24.93 20.96 9.84
C ASP A 95 23.85 19.86 9.85
N ILE A 96 22.59 20.24 9.73
CA ILE A 96 21.44 19.32 9.68
C ILE A 96 21.53 18.41 8.45
N GLU A 97 21.80 18.98 7.28
CA GLU A 97 21.99 18.18 6.05
C GLU A 97 23.17 17.21 6.18
N ALA A 98 24.29 17.66 6.73
CA ALA A 98 25.44 16.83 6.95
C ALA A 98 25.14 15.68 7.92
N LYS A 99 24.46 15.96 9.03
CA LYS A 99 24.05 14.94 10.01
C LYS A 99 23.08 13.92 9.41
N MET A 100 22.06 14.36 8.64
CA MET A 100 21.12 13.45 7.99
C MET A 100 21.83 12.52 7.01
N LYS A 101 22.79 13.03 6.26
CA LYS A 101 23.59 12.26 5.28
C LYS A 101 24.53 11.22 5.92
N THR A 102 24.77 11.27 7.22
CA THR A 102 25.55 10.22 7.93
C THR A 102 24.78 8.91 8.09
N SER A 103 23.44 8.94 7.97
CA SER A 103 22.60 7.76 8.10
C SER A 103 22.53 6.99 6.78
N ASP A 104 22.79 5.68 6.82
CA ASP A 104 22.61 4.75 5.70
C ASP A 104 21.17 4.57 5.24
N ALA A 105 20.20 5.09 6.02
CA ALA A 105 18.78 5.08 5.70
C ALA A 105 18.33 6.32 4.90
N VAL A 106 19.19 7.34 4.75
CA VAL A 106 18.87 8.58 4.01
C VAL A 106 19.62 8.58 2.68
N ALA A 107 18.89 8.62 1.59
CA ALA A 107 19.45 8.63 0.24
C ALA A 107 19.89 10.03 -0.20
N SER A 108 19.04 11.04 0.04
CA SER A 108 19.35 12.44 -0.27
C SER A 108 18.60 13.40 0.64
N VAL A 109 19.10 14.62 0.77
CA VAL A 109 18.47 15.69 1.54
C VAL A 109 18.47 16.95 0.68
N VAL A 110 17.29 17.47 0.41
CA VAL A 110 17.07 18.71 -0.32
C VAL A 110 16.43 19.72 0.62
N SER A 111 17.13 20.78 0.95
CA SER A 111 16.62 21.87 1.78
C SER A 111 16.24 23.09 0.93
N PRO A 112 15.54 24.09 1.49
CA PRO A 112 15.34 25.37 0.84
C PRO A 112 16.67 26.04 0.51
N LEU A 113 17.69 25.87 1.34
CA LEU A 113 19.04 26.39 1.11
C LEU A 113 19.69 25.76 -0.13
N THR A 114 19.57 24.41 -0.28
CA THR A 114 20.09 23.68 -1.46
C THR A 114 19.51 24.23 -2.77
N LEU A 115 18.20 24.51 -2.78
CA LEU A 115 17.52 25.04 -3.94
C LEU A 115 17.91 26.49 -4.24
N LEU A 116 18.04 27.32 -3.20
CA LEU A 116 18.53 28.69 -3.38
C LEU A 116 19.99 28.74 -3.84
N GLN A 117 20.84 27.85 -3.35
CA GLN A 117 22.23 27.72 -3.84
C GLN A 117 22.26 27.37 -5.31
N TRP A 118 21.40 26.45 -5.77
CA TRP A 118 21.31 26.14 -7.20
C TRP A 118 20.87 27.36 -8.01
N THR A 119 19.85 28.09 -7.57
CA THR A 119 19.40 29.32 -8.22
C THR A 119 20.49 30.39 -8.25
N HIS A 120 21.23 30.55 -7.14
CA HIS A 120 22.38 31.43 -7.05
C HIS A 120 23.47 31.04 -8.07
N ASP A 121 23.82 29.75 -8.14
CA ASP A 121 24.85 29.25 -9.06
C ASP A 121 24.42 29.38 -10.54
N LEU A 122 23.16 29.12 -10.87
CA LEU A 122 22.62 29.34 -12.20
C LEU A 122 22.82 30.80 -12.67
N ILE A 123 22.64 31.76 -11.77
CA ILE A 123 22.78 33.18 -12.08
C ILE A 123 24.26 33.60 -12.11
N THR A 124 25.01 33.31 -11.05
CA THR A 124 26.39 33.82 -10.87
C THR A 124 27.41 33.16 -11.79
N LYS A 125 27.13 31.91 -12.21
CA LYS A 125 27.95 31.18 -13.21
C LYS A 125 27.53 31.47 -14.66
N GLY A 126 26.54 32.35 -14.88
CA GLY A 126 26.10 32.77 -16.22
C GLY A 126 25.14 31.80 -16.93
N VAL A 127 24.84 30.62 -16.35
CA VAL A 127 24.01 29.60 -17.01
C VAL A 127 22.59 30.10 -17.28
N ALA A 128 22.00 30.84 -16.33
CA ALA A 128 20.66 31.40 -16.52
C ALA A 128 20.61 32.44 -17.68
N SER A 129 21.61 33.27 -17.81
CA SER A 129 21.72 34.25 -18.93
C SER A 129 21.90 33.57 -20.28
N ASP A 130 22.68 32.49 -20.32
CA ASP A 130 22.88 31.70 -21.53
C ASP A 130 21.59 31.02 -21.99
N ILE A 131 20.81 30.40 -21.04
CA ILE A 131 19.52 29.81 -21.31
C ILE A 131 18.54 30.87 -21.87
N ILE A 132 18.48 32.03 -21.23
CA ILE A 132 17.62 33.15 -21.68
C ILE A 132 18.02 33.61 -23.08
N ALA A 133 19.31 33.81 -23.36
CA ALA A 133 19.81 34.23 -24.67
C ALA A 133 19.45 33.22 -25.76
N ARG A 134 19.66 31.91 -25.53
CA ARG A 134 19.27 30.86 -26.49
C ARG A 134 17.75 30.79 -26.67
N THR A 135 16.97 30.98 -25.62
CA THR A 135 15.51 31.02 -25.73
C THR A 135 15.03 32.20 -26.57
N ILE A 136 15.62 33.37 -26.42
CA ILE A 136 15.34 34.54 -27.27
C ILE A 136 15.67 34.25 -28.76
N GLN A 137 16.81 33.63 -29.04
CA GLN A 137 17.23 33.32 -30.38
C GLN A 137 16.33 32.31 -31.11
N ARG A 138 15.79 31.33 -30.41
CA ARG A 138 14.94 30.30 -31.01
C ARG A 138 13.44 30.64 -31.01
N ASP A 139 13.04 31.75 -30.39
CA ASP A 139 11.66 32.22 -30.46
C ASP A 139 11.35 32.72 -31.88
N THR A 140 10.37 32.13 -32.53
CA THR A 140 9.96 32.45 -33.89
C THR A 140 8.99 33.63 -33.98
N ASP A 141 8.39 34.03 -32.86
CA ASP A 141 7.55 35.22 -32.78
C ASP A 141 8.40 36.47 -32.48
N SER A 142 8.53 37.33 -33.43
CA SER A 142 9.34 38.56 -33.33
C SER A 142 8.83 39.52 -32.22
N ALA A 143 7.52 39.52 -31.91
CA ALA A 143 6.98 40.33 -30.84
C ALA A 143 7.34 39.74 -29.47
N ALA A 144 7.20 38.41 -29.30
CA ALA A 144 7.64 37.71 -28.13
C ALA A 144 9.16 37.82 -27.91
N GLN A 145 9.96 37.72 -28.99
CA GLN A 145 11.39 37.91 -28.95
C GLN A 145 11.77 39.31 -28.43
N ALA A 146 11.09 40.35 -28.89
CA ALA A 146 11.34 41.72 -28.43
C ALA A 146 10.99 41.89 -26.94
N ILE A 147 9.87 41.29 -26.46
CA ILE A 147 9.48 41.32 -25.07
C ILE A 147 10.54 40.63 -24.21
N ARG A 148 11.02 39.42 -24.61
CA ARG A 148 12.08 38.70 -23.92
C ARG A 148 13.40 39.48 -23.86
N GLN A 149 13.78 40.12 -24.96
CA GLN A 149 14.98 40.99 -24.99
C GLN A 149 14.86 42.14 -24.02
N GLN A 150 13.70 42.78 -23.96
CA GLN A 150 13.46 43.87 -23.04
C GLN A 150 13.53 43.39 -21.60
N ASP A 151 12.90 42.25 -21.27
CA ASP A 151 12.93 41.67 -19.93
C ASP A 151 14.36 41.26 -19.52
N ALA A 152 15.13 40.67 -20.40
CA ALA A 152 16.53 40.33 -20.16
C ALA A 152 17.38 41.56 -19.81
N VAL A 153 17.16 42.69 -20.48
CA VAL A 153 17.84 43.94 -20.14
C VAL A 153 17.41 44.43 -18.76
N ILE A 154 16.11 44.44 -18.47
CA ILE A 154 15.58 44.84 -17.15
C ILE A 154 16.14 43.94 -16.05
N THR A 155 16.18 42.63 -16.30
CA THR A 155 16.73 41.64 -15.36
C THR A 155 18.20 41.89 -15.10
N THR A 156 18.99 42.17 -16.11
CA THR A 156 20.41 42.50 -15.96
C THR A 156 20.62 43.79 -15.15
N LEU A 157 19.78 44.79 -15.33
CA LEU A 157 19.82 46.04 -14.54
C LEU A 157 19.46 45.73 -13.05
N ARG A 158 18.45 44.92 -12.81
CA ARG A 158 18.05 44.52 -11.43
C ARG A 158 19.13 43.69 -10.76
N LEU A 159 19.75 42.76 -11.47
CA LEU A 159 20.90 41.98 -10.99
C LEU A 159 22.06 42.87 -10.56
N GLY A 160 22.39 43.86 -11.36
CA GLY A 160 23.44 44.87 -11.04
C GLY A 160 23.09 45.74 -9.84
N ALA A 161 21.81 45.96 -9.57
CA ALA A 161 21.29 46.76 -8.48
C ALA A 161 21.10 45.96 -7.16
N ALA A 162 21.12 44.63 -7.22
CA ALA A 162 20.91 43.77 -6.05
C ALA A 162 22.08 43.76 -5.02
N GLY A 163 23.14 44.49 -5.30
CA GLY A 163 24.32 44.61 -4.44
C GLY A 163 25.20 43.36 -4.49
N GLU A 164 25.76 42.99 -3.33
CA GLU A 164 26.59 41.77 -3.22
C GLU A 164 25.78 40.53 -3.48
N GLN A 165 26.15 39.76 -4.48
CA GLN A 165 25.50 38.50 -4.87
C GLN A 165 25.98 37.37 -3.93
N SER A 166 25.56 37.41 -2.67
CA SER A 166 25.91 36.42 -1.67
C SER A 166 24.68 35.98 -0.88
N MET A 167 24.66 34.74 -0.40
CA MET A 167 23.57 34.18 0.43
C MET A 167 23.45 34.89 1.80
N GLY A 168 24.47 35.65 2.22
CA GLY A 168 24.44 36.50 3.42
C GLY A 168 23.76 37.84 3.20
N ASN A 169 23.43 38.23 1.97
CA ASN A 169 22.76 39.46 1.63
C ASN A 169 21.24 39.24 1.54
N PRO A 170 20.42 39.78 2.48
CA PRO A 170 18.96 39.56 2.46
C PRO A 170 18.28 40.10 1.19
N ASP A 171 18.75 41.17 0.60
CA ASP A 171 18.18 41.72 -0.64
C ASP A 171 18.43 40.80 -1.83
N TRP A 172 19.62 40.17 -1.88
CA TRP A 172 19.92 39.13 -2.85
C TRP A 172 19.03 37.89 -2.67
N VAL A 173 18.90 37.38 -1.45
CA VAL A 173 18.02 36.25 -1.13
C VAL A 173 16.57 36.58 -1.48
N LYS A 174 16.10 37.78 -1.16
CA LYS A 174 14.75 38.26 -1.51
C LYS A 174 14.53 38.27 -3.01
N PHE A 175 15.51 38.72 -3.78
CA PHE A 175 15.48 38.69 -5.23
C PHE A 175 15.49 37.26 -5.80
N LEU A 176 16.29 36.37 -5.23
CA LEU A 176 16.30 34.94 -5.64
C LEU A 176 14.95 34.28 -5.42
N VAL A 177 14.31 34.48 -4.28
CA VAL A 177 13.05 33.83 -3.88
C VAL A 177 11.86 34.38 -4.70
N PHE A 178 11.71 35.71 -4.76
CA PHE A 178 10.49 36.33 -5.28
C PHE A 178 10.56 36.78 -6.76
N GLY A 179 11.70 36.68 -7.37
CA GLY A 179 11.81 36.94 -8.79
C GLY A 179 11.86 38.40 -9.18
N ASN A 180 11.61 38.64 -10.48
CA ASN A 180 11.73 39.94 -11.11
C ASN A 180 10.50 40.85 -10.99
N ASP A 181 9.32 40.27 -10.84
CA ASP A 181 8.08 41.02 -10.97
C ASP A 181 7.92 42.02 -9.84
N GLY A 182 7.69 43.30 -10.24
CA GLY A 182 7.50 44.37 -9.27
C GLY A 182 8.77 44.97 -8.69
N PHE A 183 9.95 44.34 -8.83
CA PHE A 183 11.22 44.95 -8.42
C PHE A 183 11.60 46.10 -9.32
N THR A 184 12.00 47.21 -8.74
CA THR A 184 12.46 48.41 -9.48
C THR A 184 13.86 48.80 -9.06
N VAL A 185 14.54 49.63 -9.87
CA VAL A 185 15.84 50.20 -9.52
C VAL A 185 15.64 51.69 -9.29
N ASP A 186 16.04 52.18 -8.11
CA ASP A 186 15.92 53.60 -7.78
C ASP A 186 17.02 54.48 -8.43
N ALA A 187 16.96 55.79 -8.15
CA ALA A 187 17.93 56.75 -8.62
C ALA A 187 19.36 56.49 -8.11
N ASP A 188 19.50 55.84 -6.98
CA ASP A 188 20.78 55.47 -6.37
C ASP A 188 21.30 54.09 -6.84
N LYS A 189 20.65 53.52 -7.87
CA LYS A 189 20.95 52.21 -8.43
C LYS A 189 20.80 51.07 -7.44
N LYS A 190 19.91 51.16 -6.48
CA LYS A 190 19.57 50.13 -5.53
C LYS A 190 18.29 49.41 -5.97
N LEU A 191 18.25 48.14 -5.71
CA LEU A 191 17.07 47.28 -5.93
C LEU A 191 16.01 47.64 -4.88
N VAL A 192 14.80 48.00 -5.31
CA VAL A 192 13.65 48.29 -4.46
C VAL A 192 12.63 47.16 -4.67
N ALA A 193 12.35 46.41 -3.60
CA ALA A 193 11.34 45.37 -3.63
C ALA A 193 9.92 45.95 -3.63
N PRO A 194 8.96 45.32 -4.27
CA PRO A 194 7.54 45.66 -4.14
C PRO A 194 7.04 45.42 -2.69
N PRO A 195 5.86 45.92 -2.34
CA PRO A 195 5.25 45.61 -1.03
C PRO A 195 5.17 44.10 -0.78
N ASP A 196 5.42 43.65 0.45
CA ASP A 196 5.48 42.21 0.80
C ASP A 196 4.18 41.44 0.46
N SER A 197 3.03 42.10 0.49
CA SER A 197 1.73 41.52 0.10
C SER A 197 1.60 41.18 -1.41
N SER A 198 2.48 41.67 -2.24
CA SER A 198 2.52 41.41 -3.70
C SER A 198 3.65 40.47 -4.12
N LEU A 199 4.48 40.02 -3.16
CA LEU A 199 5.57 39.11 -3.44
C LEU A 199 5.05 37.70 -3.74
N VAL A 200 5.46 37.15 -4.88
CA VAL A 200 5.14 35.77 -5.30
C VAL A 200 6.43 34.99 -5.45
N VAL A 201 6.48 33.80 -4.84
CA VAL A 201 7.63 32.91 -4.96
C VAL A 201 7.77 32.43 -6.41
N ARG A 202 9.00 32.42 -6.93
CA ARG A 202 9.30 31.92 -8.29
C ARG A 202 8.79 30.50 -8.48
N LYS A 203 8.16 30.20 -9.61
CA LYS A 203 7.64 28.87 -9.94
C LYS A 203 8.64 27.73 -9.68
N PRO A 204 9.93 27.83 -10.10
CA PRO A 204 10.90 26.76 -9.83
C PRO A 204 11.13 26.46 -8.34
N LEU A 205 10.89 27.42 -7.46
CA LEU A 205 11.12 27.28 -6.03
C LEU A 205 9.89 26.81 -5.26
N GLN A 206 8.69 26.90 -5.84
CA GLN A 206 7.41 26.65 -5.12
C GLN A 206 7.29 25.23 -4.56
N ALA A 207 8.01 24.27 -5.14
CA ALA A 207 8.03 22.90 -4.61
C ALA A 207 8.64 22.80 -3.17
N PHE A 208 9.56 23.71 -2.83
CA PHE A 208 10.24 23.74 -1.54
C PHE A 208 10.01 25.05 -0.76
N ILE A 209 9.53 26.08 -1.43
CA ILE A 209 9.12 27.36 -0.84
C ILE A 209 7.72 27.65 -1.39
N PRO A 210 6.66 27.04 -0.85
CA PRO A 210 5.32 27.13 -1.43
C PRO A 210 4.75 28.55 -1.41
N ASP A 211 5.10 29.33 -0.44
CA ASP A 211 4.68 30.73 -0.28
C ASP A 211 5.70 31.58 0.49
N ALA A 212 5.35 32.83 0.78
CA ALA A 212 6.24 33.77 1.48
C ALA A 212 6.52 33.44 2.95
N ARG A 213 5.82 32.45 3.54
CA ARG A 213 5.93 32.10 4.97
C ARG A 213 6.38 30.67 5.23
N HIS A 214 6.38 29.84 4.23
CA HIS A 214 6.63 28.42 4.39
C HIS A 214 7.80 27.96 3.53
N ALA A 215 8.66 27.12 4.12
CA ALA A 215 9.74 26.45 3.42
C ALA A 215 9.78 24.98 3.86
N VAL A 216 10.19 24.10 2.96
CA VAL A 216 10.16 22.65 3.13
C VAL A 216 11.53 22.06 2.87
N LEU A 217 12.03 21.25 3.83
CA LEU A 217 13.15 20.35 3.61
C LEU A 217 12.61 18.95 3.40
N ALA A 218 13.07 18.29 2.36
CA ALA A 218 12.75 16.90 2.06
C ALA A 218 13.99 16.02 2.27
N ALA A 219 13.89 15.06 3.18
CA ALA A 219 14.87 13.99 3.32
C ALA A 219 14.29 12.72 2.67
N VAL A 220 14.86 12.34 1.53
CA VAL A 220 14.47 11.15 0.78
C VAL A 220 15.15 9.94 1.41
N LEU A 221 14.38 8.96 1.85
CA LEU A 221 14.92 7.74 2.41
C LEU A 221 15.32 6.74 1.32
N VAL A 222 16.11 5.73 1.68
CA VAL A 222 16.54 4.69 0.75
C VAL A 222 15.31 3.95 0.20
N GLY A 223 15.28 3.72 -1.11
CA GLY A 223 14.20 3.05 -1.79
C GLY A 223 14.07 1.57 -1.47
N ASN A 224 12.85 1.05 -1.52
CA ASN A 224 12.54 -0.36 -1.25
C ASN A 224 13.02 -0.85 0.13
N ALA A 225 13.15 0.08 1.09
CA ALA A 225 13.65 -0.20 2.43
C ALA A 225 12.60 -0.89 3.31
N PRO A 226 13.00 -1.84 4.17
CA PRO A 226 12.14 -2.39 5.20
C PRO A 226 11.83 -1.35 6.28
N LEU A 227 10.76 -1.57 7.06
CA LEU A 227 10.27 -0.59 8.04
C LEU A 227 11.30 -0.21 9.10
N ASP A 228 12.15 -1.14 9.54
CA ASP A 228 13.21 -0.87 10.50
C ASP A 228 14.22 0.14 9.94
N GLN A 229 14.52 0.08 8.66
CA GLN A 229 15.35 1.05 7.96
C GLN A 229 14.62 2.40 7.77
N LEU A 230 13.34 2.38 7.44
CA LEU A 230 12.51 3.59 7.40
C LEU A 230 12.43 4.26 8.78
N ALA A 231 12.29 3.47 9.85
CA ALA A 231 12.30 3.98 11.23
C ALA A 231 13.65 4.60 11.62
N LYS A 232 14.78 4.00 11.19
CA LYS A 232 16.12 4.60 11.35
C LYS A 232 16.23 5.92 10.62
N GLY A 233 15.73 6.00 9.38
CA GLY A 233 15.70 7.25 8.61
C GLY A 233 14.86 8.32 9.29
N SER A 234 13.67 7.97 9.76
CA SER A 234 12.82 8.88 10.55
C SER A 234 13.53 9.36 11.82
N SER A 235 14.18 8.46 12.57
CA SER A 235 14.96 8.83 13.76
C SER A 235 16.13 9.73 13.41
N ALA A 236 16.85 9.45 12.31
CA ALA A 236 17.97 10.29 11.87
C ALA A 236 17.55 11.74 11.58
N VAL A 237 16.38 11.93 10.96
CA VAL A 237 15.83 13.26 10.70
C VAL A 237 15.49 13.99 12.02
N HIS A 238 14.82 13.29 12.95
CA HIS A 238 14.50 13.87 14.27
C HIS A 238 15.76 14.20 15.09
N ASP A 239 16.75 13.32 15.06
CA ASP A 239 18.01 13.50 15.80
C ASP A 239 18.88 14.62 15.18
N ALA A 240 18.89 14.74 13.85
CA ALA A 240 19.59 15.83 13.17
C ALA A 240 19.03 17.21 13.51
N LEU A 241 17.72 17.31 13.71
CA LEU A 241 17.04 18.55 14.09
C LEU A 241 17.10 18.84 15.60
N ARG A 242 17.43 17.84 16.42
CA ARG A 242 17.46 18.00 17.88
C ARG A 242 18.57 18.96 18.31
N GLY A 243 18.19 19.98 19.05
CA GLY A 243 19.11 21.01 19.55
C GLY A 243 19.37 22.17 18.61
N HIS A 244 18.79 22.14 17.40
CA HIS A 244 18.77 23.29 16.49
C HIS A 244 17.52 24.13 16.76
N THR A 245 17.69 25.42 16.79
CA THR A 245 16.60 26.40 16.95
C THR A 245 16.76 27.47 15.89
N PHE A 246 15.81 27.53 15.00
CA PHE A 246 15.78 28.52 13.93
C PHE A 246 15.18 29.83 14.49
N ALA A 247 15.87 30.90 14.28
CA ALA A 247 15.37 32.21 14.68
C ALA A 247 14.18 32.62 13.79
N ASN A 248 13.11 33.09 14.40
CA ASN A 248 11.88 33.58 13.75
C ASN A 248 11.09 32.47 13.03
N ASP A 249 11.17 31.19 13.49
CA ASP A 249 10.56 30.09 12.79
C ASP A 249 10.12 28.94 13.72
N THR A 250 9.06 28.24 13.32
CA THR A 250 8.62 26.99 13.94
C THR A 250 8.83 25.81 13.00
N VAL A 251 9.38 24.72 13.57
CA VAL A 251 9.73 23.52 12.79
C VAL A 251 8.72 22.40 13.04
N THR A 252 8.12 21.87 11.98
CA THR A 252 7.19 20.75 12.03
C THR A 252 7.74 19.59 11.21
N ILE A 253 7.97 18.44 11.86
CA ILE A 253 8.49 17.22 11.20
C ILE A 253 7.33 16.26 10.92
N THR A 254 7.24 15.77 9.70
CA THR A 254 6.23 14.81 9.26
C THR A 254 6.77 13.91 8.14
N GLY A 255 5.97 12.98 7.71
CA GLY A 255 6.28 12.04 6.61
C GLY A 255 5.69 10.66 6.86
N THR A 256 5.45 9.92 5.79
CA THR A 256 4.93 8.55 5.86
C THR A 256 5.72 7.64 6.81
N PRO A 257 7.07 7.66 6.84
CA PRO A 257 7.84 6.83 7.75
C PRO A 257 7.52 7.05 9.23
N THR A 258 7.20 8.28 9.63
CA THR A 258 6.90 8.62 11.02
C THR A 258 5.61 7.97 11.49
N PHE A 259 4.51 8.10 10.74
CA PHE A 259 3.25 7.49 11.16
C PHE A 259 3.24 5.96 10.99
N LEU A 260 3.96 5.40 10.02
CA LEU A 260 4.15 3.95 9.92
C LEU A 260 4.92 3.40 11.13
N THR A 261 5.91 4.14 11.60
CA THR A 261 6.64 3.81 12.83
C THR A 261 5.72 3.88 14.06
N ASP A 262 4.88 4.91 14.16
CA ASP A 262 3.89 5.04 15.24
C ASP A 262 2.89 3.88 15.23
N ILE A 263 2.38 3.50 14.07
CA ILE A 263 1.51 2.34 13.91
C ILE A 263 2.22 1.07 14.37
N ASN A 264 3.45 0.85 13.92
CA ASN A 264 4.22 -0.34 14.28
C ASN A 264 4.50 -0.42 15.80
N ASN A 265 4.90 0.67 16.43
CA ASN A 265 5.14 0.75 17.87
C ASN A 265 3.85 0.47 18.66
N TYR A 266 2.72 1.01 18.18
CA TYR A 266 1.42 0.72 18.78
C TYR A 266 1.05 -0.75 18.64
N LEU A 267 1.29 -1.36 17.47
CA LEU A 267 0.99 -2.77 17.24
C LEU A 267 1.82 -3.68 18.15
N GLN A 268 3.10 -3.39 18.33
CA GLN A 268 3.97 -4.18 19.22
C GLN A 268 3.61 -4.04 20.71
N GLY A 269 3.31 -2.83 21.17
CA GLY A 269 3.02 -2.56 22.56
C GLY A 269 1.53 -2.56 22.90
N GLY A 270 0.73 -1.80 22.15
CA GLY A 270 -0.70 -1.60 22.40
C GLY A 270 -1.53 -2.85 22.20
N MET A 271 -1.16 -3.73 21.25
CA MET A 271 -1.85 -5.00 21.04
C MET A 271 -1.73 -5.96 22.23
N LEU A 272 -0.59 -6.00 22.91
CA LEU A 272 -0.41 -6.79 24.11
C LEU A 272 -1.30 -6.25 25.25
N ILE A 273 -1.43 -4.94 25.36
CA ILE A 273 -2.30 -4.30 26.37
C ILE A 273 -3.77 -4.60 26.07
N LEU A 274 -4.22 -4.40 24.82
CA LEU A 274 -5.59 -4.71 24.40
C LEU A 274 -5.90 -6.20 24.53
N GLY A 275 -4.95 -7.07 24.15
CA GLY A 275 -5.06 -8.51 24.33
C GLY A 275 -5.19 -8.90 25.80
N GLY A 276 -4.40 -8.28 26.69
CA GLY A 276 -4.50 -8.46 28.13
C GLY A 276 -5.84 -8.02 28.70
N ILE A 277 -6.36 -6.86 28.27
CA ILE A 277 -7.69 -6.36 28.67
C ILE A 277 -8.77 -7.31 28.14
N ALA A 278 -8.67 -7.81 26.90
CA ALA A 278 -9.61 -8.76 26.35
C ALA A 278 -9.66 -10.07 27.16
N VAL A 279 -8.50 -10.61 27.55
CA VAL A 279 -8.41 -11.78 28.43
C VAL A 279 -9.02 -11.49 29.81
N LEU A 280 -8.83 -10.30 30.36
CA LEU A 280 -9.43 -9.89 31.63
C LEU A 280 -10.96 -9.80 31.51
N VAL A 281 -11.49 -9.18 30.46
CA VAL A 281 -12.93 -9.11 30.20
C VAL A 281 -13.51 -10.50 30.05
N MET A 282 -12.87 -11.40 29.28
CA MET A 282 -13.29 -12.79 29.15
C MET A 282 -13.26 -13.52 30.47
N MET A 283 -12.24 -13.28 31.30
CA MET A 283 -12.16 -13.87 32.64
C MET A 283 -13.36 -13.46 33.50
N VAL A 284 -13.74 -12.16 33.49
CA VAL A 284 -14.92 -11.66 34.22
C VAL A 284 -16.18 -12.31 33.68
N ILE A 285 -16.35 -12.39 32.36
CA ILE A 285 -17.54 -13.03 31.75
C ILE A 285 -17.61 -14.50 32.14
N LEU A 286 -16.51 -15.23 32.10
CA LEU A 286 -16.48 -16.64 32.52
C LEU A 286 -16.83 -16.81 34.00
N LEU A 287 -16.35 -15.95 34.90
CA LEU A 287 -16.65 -15.98 36.30
C LEU A 287 -18.15 -15.74 36.58
N VAL A 288 -18.82 -14.91 35.76
CA VAL A 288 -20.23 -14.56 35.95
C VAL A 288 -21.17 -15.52 35.20
N ALA A 289 -20.91 -15.76 33.92
CA ALA A 289 -21.83 -16.50 33.05
C ALA A 289 -21.55 -18.00 33.00
N PHE A 290 -20.31 -18.43 33.19
CA PHE A 290 -19.93 -19.84 33.09
C PHE A 290 -19.94 -20.52 34.46
N LYS A 291 -21.10 -21.01 34.88
CA LYS A 291 -21.31 -21.64 36.18
C LYS A 291 -20.93 -23.14 36.19
N VAL A 292 -19.65 -23.39 35.86
CA VAL A 292 -19.05 -24.71 35.89
C VAL A 292 -17.86 -24.72 36.85
N ARG A 293 -17.48 -25.87 37.37
CA ARG A 293 -16.24 -25.99 38.13
C ARG A 293 -15.05 -25.72 37.22
N TRP A 294 -14.04 -24.97 37.68
CA TRP A 294 -12.87 -24.59 36.88
C TRP A 294 -13.19 -23.59 35.72
N ARG A 295 -13.98 -22.59 36.03
CA ARG A 295 -14.47 -21.58 35.11
C ARG A 295 -13.39 -20.94 34.20
N LEU A 296 -12.14 -20.88 34.70
CA LEU A 296 -11.02 -20.25 33.99
C LEU A 296 -10.16 -21.24 33.16
N LEU A 297 -10.46 -22.54 33.22
CA LEU A 297 -9.71 -23.55 32.46
C LEU A 297 -9.74 -23.30 30.92
N PRO A 298 -10.81 -22.82 30.30
CA PRO A 298 -10.85 -22.49 28.89
C PRO A 298 -9.79 -21.47 28.50
N LEU A 299 -9.48 -20.50 29.36
CA LEU A 299 -8.42 -19.50 29.09
C LEU A 299 -7.05 -20.15 28.95
N VAL A 300 -6.74 -21.18 29.72
CA VAL A 300 -5.46 -21.90 29.61
C VAL A 300 -5.35 -22.59 28.24
N GLY A 301 -6.44 -23.27 27.82
CA GLY A 301 -6.49 -23.90 26.49
C GLY A 301 -6.32 -22.88 25.34
N MET A 302 -6.96 -21.72 25.46
CA MET A 302 -6.86 -20.62 24.50
C MET A 302 -5.43 -20.07 24.41
N VAL A 303 -4.81 -19.73 25.56
CA VAL A 303 -3.44 -19.16 25.57
C VAL A 303 -2.44 -20.12 24.96
N VAL A 304 -2.49 -21.40 25.32
CA VAL A 304 -1.61 -22.43 24.74
C VAL A 304 -1.86 -22.58 23.22
N GLY A 305 -3.13 -22.59 22.81
CA GLY A 305 -3.51 -22.65 21.40
C GLY A 305 -3.02 -21.46 20.57
N ILE A 306 -3.05 -20.24 21.15
CA ILE A 306 -2.49 -19.03 20.52
C ILE A 306 -0.98 -19.17 20.34
N VAL A 307 -0.24 -19.60 21.38
CA VAL A 307 1.21 -19.85 21.28
C VAL A 307 1.50 -20.86 20.17
N TRP A 308 0.70 -21.92 20.06
CA TRP A 308 0.85 -22.90 18.99
C TRP A 308 0.51 -22.34 17.61
N GLY A 309 -0.55 -21.54 17.51
CA GLY A 309 -0.97 -20.92 16.24
C GLY A 309 0.07 -19.95 15.68
N PHE A 310 0.50 -18.99 16.50
CA PHE A 310 1.53 -18.03 16.08
C PHE A 310 2.90 -18.69 15.93
N GLY A 311 3.25 -19.68 16.79
CA GLY A 311 4.47 -20.44 16.66
C GLY A 311 4.52 -21.24 15.36
N ALA A 312 3.43 -21.93 15.01
CA ALA A 312 3.32 -22.64 13.74
C ALA A 312 3.38 -21.68 12.54
N PHE A 313 2.73 -20.51 12.64
CA PHE A 313 2.81 -19.47 11.61
C PHE A 313 4.24 -18.96 11.42
N GLY A 314 5.01 -18.76 12.50
CA GLY A 314 6.42 -18.35 12.42
C GLY A 314 7.31 -19.36 11.69
N PHE A 315 6.98 -20.66 11.74
CA PHE A 315 7.68 -21.68 10.95
C PHE A 315 7.35 -21.65 9.46
N THR A 316 6.29 -20.98 9.03
CA THR A 316 5.98 -20.84 7.59
C THR A 316 6.88 -19.84 6.89
N GLY A 317 7.62 -19.00 7.60
CA GLY A 317 8.41 -17.90 7.05
C GLY A 317 7.57 -16.71 6.57
N THR A 318 6.25 -16.75 6.79
CA THR A 318 5.36 -15.63 6.46
C THR A 318 5.52 -14.53 7.50
N LYS A 319 5.60 -13.29 7.05
CA LYS A 319 5.82 -12.13 7.92
C LYS A 319 4.50 -11.64 8.54
N LEU A 320 4.59 -11.06 9.73
CA LEU A 320 3.46 -10.39 10.38
C LEU A 320 3.28 -8.99 9.78
N SER A 321 2.14 -8.76 9.15
CA SER A 321 1.70 -7.46 8.65
C SER A 321 0.74 -6.77 9.63
N LEU A 322 0.40 -5.52 9.33
CA LEU A 322 -0.61 -4.74 10.05
C LEU A 322 -1.94 -5.52 10.23
N VAL A 323 -2.35 -6.24 9.20
CA VAL A 323 -3.59 -7.04 9.22
C VAL A 323 -3.39 -8.35 9.97
N THR A 324 -2.28 -9.06 9.81
CA THR A 324 -2.04 -10.34 10.49
C THR A 324 -1.90 -10.19 12.00
N ILE A 325 -1.37 -9.07 12.48
CA ILE A 325 -1.29 -8.78 13.92
C ILE A 325 -2.68 -8.70 14.56
N ALA A 326 -3.67 -8.14 13.83
CA ALA A 326 -5.07 -8.13 14.27
C ALA A 326 -5.68 -9.54 14.40
N GLY A 327 -5.02 -10.58 13.89
CA GLY A 327 -5.37 -11.96 14.10
C GLY A 327 -5.27 -12.39 15.57
N LEU A 328 -4.44 -11.75 16.40
CA LEU A 328 -4.32 -12.09 17.81
C LEU A 328 -5.64 -11.93 18.57
N PRO A 329 -6.32 -10.78 18.58
CA PRO A 329 -7.64 -10.64 19.21
C PRO A 329 -8.69 -11.59 18.65
N ILE A 330 -8.63 -11.89 17.36
CA ILE A 330 -9.56 -12.83 16.71
C ILE A 330 -9.35 -14.25 17.26
N LEU A 331 -8.11 -14.71 17.28
CA LEU A 331 -7.78 -16.04 17.83
C LEU A 331 -8.04 -16.12 19.34
N ILE A 332 -7.88 -15.02 20.08
CA ILE A 332 -8.30 -14.92 21.49
C ILE A 332 -9.82 -15.15 21.58
N GLY A 333 -10.62 -14.46 20.77
CA GLY A 333 -12.08 -14.58 20.75
C GLY A 333 -12.57 -15.97 20.34
N LEU A 334 -12.07 -16.50 19.22
CA LEU A 334 -12.49 -17.81 18.69
C LEU A 334 -11.92 -18.98 19.49
N GLY A 335 -10.75 -18.83 20.10
CA GLY A 335 -10.04 -19.94 20.73
C GLY A 335 -10.66 -20.45 22.01
N ILE A 336 -11.37 -19.61 22.74
CA ILE A 336 -11.98 -19.99 24.00
C ILE A 336 -13.20 -20.89 23.81
N GLU A 337 -13.84 -20.83 22.64
CA GLU A 337 -15.10 -21.50 22.32
C GLU A 337 -14.98 -23.02 22.39
N PHE A 338 -13.97 -23.62 21.77
CA PHE A 338 -13.75 -25.08 21.79
C PHE A 338 -13.60 -25.62 23.22
N ALA A 339 -12.86 -24.90 24.06
CA ALA A 339 -12.62 -25.29 25.43
C ALA A 339 -13.89 -25.18 26.28
N ILE A 340 -14.70 -24.13 26.11
CA ILE A 340 -16.01 -23.98 26.80
C ILE A 340 -16.95 -25.11 26.40
N GLN A 341 -17.04 -25.42 25.10
CA GLN A 341 -17.94 -26.46 24.61
C GLN A 341 -17.56 -27.86 25.12
N ILE A 342 -16.28 -28.20 25.07
CA ILE A 342 -15.78 -29.49 25.61
C ILE A 342 -16.02 -29.59 27.11
N GLN A 343 -15.71 -28.52 27.86
CA GLN A 343 -15.89 -28.52 29.31
C GLN A 343 -17.37 -28.65 29.72
N ASN A 344 -18.25 -27.86 29.06
CA ASN A 344 -19.68 -27.95 29.30
C ASN A 344 -20.23 -29.36 29.01
N ARG A 345 -19.73 -29.99 27.91
CA ARG A 345 -20.17 -31.35 27.55
C ARG A 345 -19.67 -32.41 28.53
N ILE A 346 -18.45 -32.29 29.02
CA ILE A 346 -17.93 -33.21 30.06
C ILE A 346 -18.80 -33.16 31.31
N GLU A 347 -19.21 -31.96 31.73
CA GLU A 347 -20.10 -31.81 32.90
C GLU A 347 -21.51 -32.38 32.66
N GLU A 348 -22.04 -32.13 31.44
CA GLU A 348 -23.33 -32.74 31.07
C GLU A 348 -23.29 -34.27 31.09
N GLU A 349 -22.28 -34.89 30.46
CA GLU A 349 -22.16 -36.36 30.44
C GLU A 349 -21.94 -36.95 31.83
N ARG A 350 -21.32 -36.20 32.76
CA ARG A 350 -21.21 -36.58 34.15
C ARG A 350 -22.54 -36.56 34.88
N SER A 351 -23.38 -35.55 34.66
CA SER A 351 -24.68 -35.42 35.29
C SER A 351 -25.69 -36.48 34.84
N LEU A 352 -25.45 -37.12 33.69
CA LEU A 352 -26.37 -38.14 33.14
C LEU A 352 -26.11 -39.54 33.63
N GLU A 353 -25.19 -39.78 34.58
CA GLU A 353 -24.86 -41.08 35.21
C GLU A 353 -24.77 -42.27 34.23
N HIS A 354 -24.30 -42.06 33.02
CA HIS A 354 -24.17 -43.13 32.03
C HIS A 354 -23.06 -44.12 32.43
N ALA A 355 -23.29 -45.43 32.18
CA ALA A 355 -22.33 -46.51 32.44
C ALA A 355 -21.11 -46.47 31.49
N GLY A 356 -20.40 -45.35 31.44
CA GLY A 356 -19.24 -45.14 30.55
C GLY A 356 -18.30 -44.03 31.02
N ASN A 357 -17.11 -43.98 30.44
CA ASN A 357 -16.17 -42.90 30.71
C ASN A 357 -16.69 -41.57 30.09
N PRO A 358 -17.04 -40.54 30.86
CA PRO A 358 -17.61 -39.27 30.34
C PRO A 358 -16.73 -38.61 29.30
N TYR A 359 -15.42 -38.75 29.38
CA TYR A 359 -14.44 -38.16 28.45
C TYR A 359 -14.49 -38.87 27.09
N GLU A 360 -14.61 -40.21 27.07
CA GLU A 360 -14.76 -40.99 25.83
C GLU A 360 -16.05 -40.61 25.11
N VAL A 361 -17.15 -40.53 25.87
CA VAL A 361 -18.47 -40.19 25.34
C VAL A 361 -18.48 -38.75 24.83
N THR A 362 -17.89 -37.81 25.56
CA THR A 362 -17.76 -36.40 25.10
C THR A 362 -17.01 -36.30 23.79
N LEU A 363 -15.79 -36.85 23.70
CA LEU A 363 -15.00 -36.75 22.48
C LEU A 363 -15.63 -37.52 21.31
N ARG A 364 -16.28 -38.64 21.57
CA ARG A 364 -17.00 -39.39 20.51
C ARG A 364 -18.13 -38.57 19.89
N ARG A 365 -18.89 -37.80 20.72
CA ARG A 365 -20.07 -37.03 20.30
C ARG A 365 -19.73 -35.66 19.80
N MET A 366 -18.83 -34.95 20.50
CA MET A 366 -18.44 -33.57 20.15
C MET A 366 -17.28 -33.48 19.15
N GLY A 367 -16.36 -34.44 19.13
CA GLY A 367 -15.18 -34.40 18.27
C GLY A 367 -15.50 -34.27 16.78
N PRO A 368 -16.36 -35.11 16.19
CA PRO A 368 -16.73 -35.02 14.78
C PRO A 368 -17.42 -33.71 14.40
N PRO A 369 -18.38 -33.14 15.14
CA PRO A 369 -18.95 -31.83 14.89
C PRO A 369 -17.95 -30.69 15.01
N LEU A 370 -17.11 -30.67 16.05
CA LEU A 370 -16.07 -29.66 16.24
C LEU A 370 -15.05 -29.66 15.09
N LEU A 371 -14.61 -30.86 14.68
CA LEU A 371 -13.71 -30.99 13.54
C LEU A 371 -14.36 -30.47 12.24
N ALA A 372 -15.65 -30.78 12.02
CA ALA A 372 -16.38 -30.29 10.85
C ALA A 372 -16.52 -28.77 10.87
N ALA A 373 -16.85 -28.18 12.02
CA ALA A 373 -16.91 -26.73 12.19
C ALA A 373 -15.54 -26.07 11.92
N THR A 374 -14.46 -26.65 12.47
CA THR A 374 -13.11 -26.16 12.23
C THR A 374 -12.71 -26.24 10.75
N ILE A 375 -13.04 -27.35 10.06
CA ILE A 375 -12.76 -27.48 8.62
C ILE A 375 -13.55 -26.43 7.84
N ALA A 376 -14.82 -26.20 8.16
CA ALA A 376 -15.62 -25.13 7.54
C ALA A 376 -14.99 -23.76 7.75
N ALA A 377 -14.51 -23.46 8.96
CA ALA A 377 -13.81 -22.21 9.27
C ALA A 377 -12.48 -22.09 8.51
N VAL A 378 -11.69 -23.16 8.44
CA VAL A 378 -10.43 -23.18 7.64
C VAL A 378 -10.71 -22.93 6.17
N ILE A 379 -11.76 -23.55 5.61
CA ILE A 379 -12.19 -23.32 4.22
C ILE A 379 -12.53 -21.82 4.03
N ALA A 380 -13.33 -21.26 4.92
CA ALA A 380 -13.72 -19.84 4.85
C ALA A 380 -12.49 -18.91 4.96
N PHE A 381 -11.56 -19.18 5.87
CA PHE A 381 -10.34 -18.36 6.01
C PHE A 381 -9.38 -18.51 4.83
N LEU A 382 -9.26 -19.70 4.25
CA LEU A 382 -8.41 -19.92 3.07
C LEU A 382 -8.96 -19.24 1.82
N THR A 383 -10.27 -18.94 1.73
CA THR A 383 -10.80 -18.15 0.60
C THR A 383 -10.23 -16.75 0.55
N VAL A 384 -9.75 -16.23 1.68
CA VAL A 384 -9.10 -14.93 1.77
C VAL A 384 -7.80 -14.86 0.95
N LYS A 385 -7.20 -16.00 0.60
CA LYS A 385 -6.06 -16.07 -0.35
C LYS A 385 -6.36 -15.60 -1.77
N ILE A 386 -7.63 -15.45 -2.13
CA ILE A 386 -8.05 -14.90 -3.42
C ILE A 386 -7.89 -13.37 -3.46
N SER A 387 -7.75 -12.72 -2.29
CA SER A 387 -7.51 -11.28 -2.22
C SER A 387 -6.24 -10.90 -3.00
N LYS A 388 -6.27 -9.75 -3.65
CA LYS A 388 -5.08 -9.19 -4.32
C LYS A 388 -4.12 -8.50 -3.34
N VAL A 389 -4.50 -8.35 -2.07
CA VAL A 389 -3.68 -7.71 -1.03
C VAL A 389 -2.92 -8.77 -0.22
N PRO A 390 -1.56 -8.83 -0.29
CA PRO A 390 -0.78 -9.87 0.37
C PRO A 390 -1.01 -9.99 1.87
N MET A 391 -1.08 -8.85 2.58
CA MET A 391 -1.33 -8.87 4.04
C MET A 391 -2.68 -9.49 4.40
N VAL A 392 -3.67 -9.42 3.52
CA VAL A 392 -5.00 -10.04 3.70
C VAL A 392 -4.90 -11.54 3.42
N GLN A 393 -4.12 -11.96 2.42
CA GLN A 393 -3.87 -13.38 2.14
C GLN A 393 -3.19 -14.09 3.33
N ASP A 394 -2.15 -13.47 3.89
CA ASP A 394 -1.38 -14.01 5.01
C ASP A 394 -2.21 -14.11 6.28
N PHE A 395 -3.13 -13.18 6.47
CA PHE A 395 -4.11 -13.20 7.54
C PHE A 395 -5.02 -14.43 7.49
N GLY A 396 -5.52 -14.81 6.32
CA GLY A 396 -6.30 -16.03 6.13
C GLY A 396 -5.52 -17.29 6.50
N VAL A 397 -4.22 -17.33 6.18
CA VAL A 397 -3.32 -18.43 6.56
C VAL A 397 -3.13 -18.49 8.07
N LEU A 398 -2.85 -17.34 8.71
CA LEU A 398 -2.70 -17.25 10.18
C LEU A 398 -3.95 -17.75 10.91
N LEU A 399 -5.14 -17.28 10.51
CA LEU A 399 -6.39 -17.72 11.11
C LEU A 399 -6.65 -19.21 10.90
N SER A 400 -6.31 -19.74 9.71
CA SER A 400 -6.46 -21.17 9.41
C SER A 400 -5.57 -22.05 10.28
N ILE A 401 -4.30 -21.67 10.44
CA ILE A 401 -3.37 -22.38 11.32
C ILE A 401 -3.78 -22.21 12.78
N GLY A 402 -4.15 -20.99 13.17
CA GLY A 402 -4.54 -20.66 14.54
C GLY A 402 -5.76 -21.42 15.01
N ILE A 403 -6.84 -21.51 14.20
CA ILE A 403 -8.07 -22.22 14.62
C ILE A 403 -7.84 -23.72 14.75
N VAL A 404 -6.97 -24.33 13.96
CA VAL A 404 -6.59 -25.74 14.10
C VAL A 404 -5.79 -25.95 15.40
N ALA A 405 -4.84 -25.09 15.71
CA ALA A 405 -4.08 -25.12 16.95
C ALA A 405 -4.98 -24.96 18.17
N LEU A 406 -5.95 -24.02 18.10
CA LEU A 406 -6.94 -23.76 19.13
C LEU A 406 -7.90 -24.94 19.37
N LEU A 407 -8.35 -25.60 18.28
CA LEU A 407 -9.13 -26.85 18.40
C LEU A 407 -8.35 -27.92 19.19
N ILE A 408 -7.10 -28.15 18.80
CA ILE A 408 -6.27 -29.20 19.45
C ILE A 408 -6.04 -28.85 20.92
N ALA A 409 -5.61 -27.62 21.21
CA ALA A 409 -5.38 -27.18 22.59
C ALA A 409 -6.68 -27.14 23.42
N GLY A 410 -7.79 -26.61 22.87
CA GLY A 410 -9.09 -26.50 23.50
C GLY A 410 -9.76 -27.85 23.78
N VAL A 411 -9.43 -28.87 23.00
CA VAL A 411 -9.90 -30.26 23.27
C VAL A 411 -8.98 -30.99 24.27
N VAL A 412 -7.66 -30.95 24.03
CA VAL A 412 -6.69 -31.76 24.79
C VAL A 412 -6.54 -31.25 26.22
N ILE A 413 -6.37 -29.94 26.42
CA ILE A 413 -6.04 -29.39 27.75
C ILE A 413 -7.18 -29.55 28.76
N PRO A 414 -8.44 -29.12 28.47
CA PRO A 414 -9.54 -29.32 29.39
C PRO A 414 -9.79 -30.79 29.70
N THR A 415 -9.80 -31.67 28.68
CA THR A 415 -10.01 -33.10 28.85
C THR A 415 -8.94 -33.73 29.74
N THR A 416 -7.66 -33.32 29.59
CA THR A 416 -6.54 -33.85 30.40
C THR A 416 -6.63 -33.41 31.85
N ILE A 417 -6.84 -32.11 32.09
CA ILE A 417 -6.85 -31.52 33.45
C ILE A 417 -8.06 -32.00 34.22
N ILE A 418 -9.25 -31.92 33.63
CA ILE A 418 -10.50 -32.38 34.29
C ILE A 418 -10.42 -33.89 34.52
N GLY A 419 -9.96 -34.69 33.52
CA GLY A 419 -9.81 -36.13 33.64
C GLY A 419 -8.82 -36.56 34.72
N SER A 420 -7.74 -35.81 34.93
CA SER A 420 -6.78 -36.11 36.02
C SER A 420 -7.36 -35.86 37.39
N ARG A 421 -8.06 -34.75 37.53
CA ARG A 421 -8.57 -34.33 38.82
C ARG A 421 -9.78 -35.09 39.27
N GLU A 422 -10.75 -35.35 38.41
CA GLU A 422 -11.96 -36.08 38.77
C GLU A 422 -11.68 -37.53 39.28
N ARG A 423 -10.53 -38.06 38.86
CA ARG A 423 -10.03 -39.34 39.45
C ARG A 423 -9.53 -39.19 40.86
N ARG A 424 -9.04 -37.98 41.28
CA ARG A 424 -8.50 -37.70 42.61
C ARG A 424 -9.56 -37.16 43.57
N SER A 425 -10.53 -36.41 43.07
CA SER A 425 -11.61 -35.77 43.83
C SER A 425 -12.86 -35.69 42.98
N PRO A 426 -13.71 -36.73 42.97
CA PRO A 426 -14.98 -36.74 42.24
C PRO A 426 -15.87 -35.57 42.70
N THR A 427 -16.51 -34.89 41.74
CA THR A 427 -17.46 -33.83 42.07
C THR A 427 -18.85 -34.41 42.23
N THR A 428 -19.51 -34.12 43.34
CA THR A 428 -20.87 -34.59 43.68
C THR A 428 -21.95 -33.52 43.46
N GLU A 429 -21.55 -32.28 43.10
CA GLU A 429 -22.51 -31.17 42.90
C GLU A 429 -23.21 -31.29 41.53
N GLN A 430 -24.54 -31.06 41.52
CA GLN A 430 -25.34 -31.00 40.31
C GLN A 430 -25.18 -29.61 39.66
N PRO A 431 -25.28 -29.50 38.32
CA PRO A 431 -25.21 -28.19 37.60
C PRO A 431 -26.36 -27.27 38.03
N VAL A 432 -26.03 -26.05 38.41
CA VAL A 432 -27.04 -25.05 38.80
C VAL A 432 -27.64 -24.45 37.54
N GLU A 433 -28.98 -24.37 37.48
CA GLU A 433 -29.68 -23.65 36.41
C GLU A 433 -29.21 -22.17 36.32
N SER A 434 -28.96 -21.72 35.13
CA SER A 434 -28.45 -20.38 34.89
C SER A 434 -29.53 -19.52 34.18
N TRP A 435 -29.53 -18.20 34.45
CA TRP A 435 -30.35 -17.23 33.68
C TRP A 435 -30.12 -17.33 32.16
N VAL A 436 -28.92 -17.78 31.76
CA VAL A 436 -28.54 -18.05 30.36
C VAL A 436 -29.46 -19.09 29.73
N GLU A 437 -29.79 -20.19 30.47
CA GLU A 437 -30.66 -21.25 29.96
C GLU A 437 -32.08 -20.75 29.71
N ALA A 438 -32.61 -19.90 30.59
CA ALA A 438 -33.92 -19.32 30.42
C ALA A 438 -33.98 -18.36 29.21
N THR A 439 -32.90 -17.64 28.94
CA THR A 439 -32.82 -16.72 27.79
C THR A 439 -32.76 -17.51 26.49
N VAL A 440 -31.92 -18.54 26.42
CA VAL A 440 -31.76 -19.38 25.22
C VAL A 440 -33.05 -20.17 24.94
N ASP A 441 -33.73 -20.68 25.98
CA ASP A 441 -34.99 -21.39 25.83
C ASP A 441 -36.10 -20.51 25.24
N ARG A 442 -36.18 -19.23 25.66
CA ARG A 442 -37.09 -18.26 25.09
C ARG A 442 -36.76 -17.94 23.62
N LEU A 443 -35.49 -17.81 23.27
CA LEU A 443 -35.06 -17.52 21.89
C LEU A 443 -35.29 -18.73 20.97
N GLY A 444 -35.10 -19.96 21.44
CA GLY A 444 -35.27 -21.19 20.65
C GLY A 444 -36.71 -21.73 20.57
N SER A 445 -37.66 -21.23 21.39
CA SER A 445 -39.04 -21.72 21.50
C SER A 445 -40.05 -20.93 20.67
N LEU A 446 -39.64 -20.39 19.53
CA LEU A 446 -40.53 -19.58 18.67
C LEU A 446 -41.71 -20.38 18.10
N PRO A 447 -42.93 -19.78 18.04
CA PRO A 447 -44.14 -20.45 17.56
C PRO A 447 -44.05 -20.71 16.05
N ARG A 448 -44.82 -21.69 15.54
CA ARG A 448 -44.77 -22.18 14.15
C ARG A 448 -45.05 -21.12 13.11
N PHE A 449 -45.90 -20.10 13.43
CA PHE A 449 -46.21 -19.02 12.48
C PHE A 449 -45.01 -18.15 12.14
N THR A 450 -43.93 -18.17 12.92
CA THR A 450 -42.71 -17.43 12.66
C THR A 450 -41.84 -18.03 11.55
N VAL A 451 -42.10 -19.30 11.16
CA VAL A 451 -41.30 -19.99 10.14
C VAL A 451 -41.32 -19.27 8.79
N LEU A 452 -42.57 -18.90 8.32
CA LEU A 452 -42.71 -18.21 7.03
C LEU A 452 -42.01 -16.84 7.00
N PRO A 453 -42.24 -15.92 7.99
CA PRO A 453 -41.47 -14.69 8.11
C PRO A 453 -39.97 -14.91 8.16
N LEU A 454 -39.49 -15.90 8.91
CA LEU A 454 -38.06 -16.19 9.00
C LEU A 454 -37.47 -16.64 7.65
N VAL A 455 -38.18 -17.45 6.88
CA VAL A 455 -37.74 -17.84 5.51
C VAL A 455 -37.71 -16.64 4.59
N LEU A 456 -38.71 -15.76 4.63
CA LEU A 456 -38.73 -14.54 3.81
C LEU A 456 -37.55 -13.62 4.17
N VAL A 457 -37.29 -13.42 5.45
CA VAL A 457 -36.14 -12.65 5.95
C VAL A 457 -34.81 -13.32 5.53
N ALA A 458 -34.73 -14.64 5.60
CA ALA A 458 -33.55 -15.39 5.21
C ALA A 458 -33.23 -15.30 3.70
N ILE A 459 -34.20 -14.98 2.88
CA ILE A 459 -33.99 -14.73 1.44
C ILE A 459 -33.74 -13.24 1.18
N ALA A 460 -34.53 -12.37 1.82
CA ALA A 460 -34.48 -10.93 1.55
C ALA A 460 -33.17 -10.28 2.07
N LEU A 461 -32.72 -10.63 3.27
CA LEU A 461 -31.53 -10.01 3.87
C LEU A 461 -30.22 -10.27 3.10
N PRO A 462 -29.92 -11.48 2.64
CA PRO A 462 -28.73 -11.70 1.81
C PRO A 462 -28.75 -10.92 0.50
N VAL A 463 -29.93 -10.86 -0.18
CA VAL A 463 -30.08 -10.11 -1.42
C VAL A 463 -29.91 -8.60 -1.17
N LEU A 464 -30.56 -8.08 -0.15
CA LEU A 464 -30.43 -6.67 0.24
C LEU A 464 -29.00 -6.35 0.67
N GLY A 465 -28.36 -7.22 1.44
CA GLY A 465 -27.00 -7.09 1.87
C GLY A 465 -26.03 -7.01 0.68
N LEU A 466 -26.17 -7.91 -0.30
CA LEU A 466 -25.35 -7.93 -1.51
C LEU A 466 -25.47 -6.62 -2.33
N VAL A 467 -26.70 -6.11 -2.47
CA VAL A 467 -26.95 -4.83 -3.17
C VAL A 467 -26.36 -3.64 -2.41
N LEU A 468 -26.51 -3.61 -1.09
CA LEU A 468 -26.00 -2.51 -0.27
C LEU A 468 -24.48 -2.57 -0.08
N GLU A 469 -23.88 -3.74 -0.12
CA GLU A 469 -22.44 -3.94 0.02
C GLU A 469 -21.64 -3.24 -1.08
N SER A 470 -22.16 -3.20 -2.31
CA SER A 470 -21.52 -2.51 -3.45
C SER A 470 -21.37 -0.99 -3.24
N GLY A 471 -22.21 -0.38 -2.40
CA GLY A 471 -22.17 1.05 -2.07
C GLY A 471 -21.45 1.37 -0.75
N SER A 472 -20.79 0.41 -0.11
CA SER A 472 -20.09 0.65 1.16
C SER A 472 -18.80 1.43 0.94
N LYS A 473 -18.59 2.50 1.72
CA LYS A 473 -17.37 3.31 1.67
C LYS A 473 -16.20 2.53 2.26
N ILE A 474 -15.05 2.56 1.58
CA ILE A 474 -13.81 1.95 2.04
C ILE A 474 -12.84 3.06 2.41
N GLU A 475 -12.32 3.01 3.63
CA GLU A 475 -11.23 3.89 4.05
C GLU A 475 -9.92 3.25 3.65
N SER A 476 -9.35 3.73 2.57
CA SER A 476 -8.13 3.19 1.97
C SER A 476 -6.91 4.05 2.26
N ASP A 477 -7.08 5.29 2.78
CA ASP A 477 -5.97 6.17 3.10
C ASP A 477 -5.28 5.73 4.41
N PRO A 478 -4.00 5.28 4.37
CA PRO A 478 -3.28 4.84 5.55
C PRO A 478 -3.18 5.89 6.68
N ILE A 479 -3.22 7.17 6.36
CA ILE A 479 -3.23 8.25 7.35
C ILE A 479 -4.44 8.14 8.29
N ASN A 480 -5.59 7.74 7.76
CA ASN A 480 -6.82 7.59 8.52
C ASN A 480 -6.86 6.31 9.37
N TRP A 481 -5.92 5.36 9.15
CA TRP A 481 -5.81 4.15 9.98
C TRP A 481 -5.03 4.39 11.27
N ALA A 482 -4.18 5.43 11.29
CA ALA A 482 -3.34 5.78 12.42
C ALA A 482 -4.12 6.55 13.49
N ASN A 483 -3.50 6.70 14.67
CA ASN A 483 -4.07 7.47 15.77
C ASN A 483 -4.17 8.95 15.41
N GLN A 484 -5.40 9.44 15.19
CA GLN A 484 -5.69 10.81 14.77
C GLN A 484 -5.26 11.87 15.81
N SER A 485 -5.03 11.47 17.05
CA SER A 485 -4.53 12.37 18.12
C SER A 485 -3.01 12.40 18.21
N SER A 486 -2.28 11.55 17.47
CA SER A 486 -0.81 11.52 17.49
C SER A 486 -0.22 12.82 16.92
N THR A 487 0.97 13.16 17.39
CA THR A 487 1.72 14.34 16.91
C THR A 487 2.05 14.18 15.41
N SER A 488 2.40 12.99 14.97
CA SER A 488 2.74 12.71 13.57
C SER A 488 1.58 13.02 12.61
N ILE A 489 0.35 12.66 12.98
CA ILE A 489 -0.84 12.94 12.15
C ILE A 489 -1.22 14.42 12.21
N LYS A 490 -1.11 15.06 13.39
CA LYS A 490 -1.34 16.51 13.53
C LYS A 490 -0.35 17.30 12.67
N ASN A 491 0.92 16.91 12.68
CA ASN A 491 1.96 17.54 11.87
C ASN A 491 1.70 17.33 10.37
N ALA A 492 1.27 16.14 9.95
CA ALA A 492 0.90 15.89 8.56
C ALA A 492 -0.26 16.78 8.10
N ARG A 493 -1.29 16.95 8.94
CA ARG A 493 -2.41 17.85 8.65
C ARG A 493 -2.01 19.34 8.70
N THR A 494 -1.03 19.70 9.52
CA THR A 494 -0.47 21.05 9.52
C THR A 494 0.24 21.32 8.20
N LEU A 495 1.10 20.39 7.73
CA LEU A 495 1.74 20.48 6.42
C LEU A 495 0.68 20.68 5.32
N GLU A 496 -0.33 19.81 5.29
CA GLU A 496 -1.40 19.84 4.30
C GLU A 496 -2.15 21.18 4.28
N LYS A 497 -2.47 21.70 5.46
CA LYS A 497 -3.20 22.98 5.59
C LYS A 497 -2.35 24.18 5.19
N GLU A 498 -1.09 24.22 5.60
CA GLU A 498 -0.21 25.38 5.42
C GLU A 498 0.43 25.42 4.02
N THR A 499 0.68 24.26 3.38
CA THR A 499 1.33 24.21 2.06
C THR A 499 0.37 23.89 0.90
N GLY A 500 -0.85 23.44 1.20
CA GLY A 500 -1.83 23.05 0.18
C GLY A 500 -1.54 21.72 -0.52
N PHE A 501 -0.53 20.94 -0.11
CA PHE A 501 -0.28 19.61 -0.63
C PHE A 501 -0.21 18.55 0.48
N ALA A 502 -0.67 17.33 0.15
CA ALA A 502 -0.74 16.20 1.08
C ALA A 502 0.25 15.09 0.75
N THR A 503 0.55 14.91 -0.53
CA THR A 503 1.41 13.81 -1.02
C THR A 503 2.02 14.17 -2.37
N THR A 504 2.95 13.33 -2.84
CA THR A 504 3.60 13.49 -4.14
C THR A 504 3.24 12.34 -5.08
N LEU A 505 3.04 12.67 -6.35
CA LEU A 505 2.89 11.77 -7.47
C LEU A 505 4.12 11.92 -8.36
N GLY A 506 4.92 10.86 -8.51
CA GLY A 506 6.05 10.84 -9.43
C GLY A 506 5.63 10.34 -10.80
N VAL A 507 6.08 11.03 -11.85
CA VAL A 507 6.14 10.48 -13.19
C VAL A 507 7.61 10.38 -13.56
N PHE A 508 8.08 9.21 -13.89
CA PHE A 508 9.47 9.01 -14.28
C PHE A 508 9.56 8.51 -15.72
N VAL A 509 10.57 9.00 -16.40
CA VAL A 509 10.87 8.65 -17.78
C VAL A 509 12.24 7.97 -17.80
N LYS A 510 12.27 6.76 -18.38
CA LYS A 510 13.49 5.98 -18.58
C LYS A 510 13.79 5.90 -20.06
N THR A 511 15.05 6.08 -20.42
CA THR A 511 15.55 5.81 -21.77
C THR A 511 16.15 4.41 -21.83
N ASP A 512 16.22 3.83 -23.03
CA ASP A 512 16.82 2.53 -23.22
C ASP A 512 18.30 2.51 -22.74
N PRO A 513 18.78 1.39 -22.19
CA PRO A 513 20.15 1.32 -21.63
C PRO A 513 21.28 1.69 -22.61
N GLY A 514 21.02 1.57 -23.91
CA GLY A 514 21.98 1.93 -24.98
C GLY A 514 22.04 3.40 -25.33
N VAL A 515 21.20 4.27 -24.73
CA VAL A 515 21.16 5.71 -24.99
C VAL A 515 21.80 6.47 -23.82
N PRO A 516 23.12 6.78 -23.87
CA PRO A 516 23.74 7.57 -22.83
C PRO A 516 23.19 9.00 -22.85
N ASN A 517 23.02 9.59 -21.66
CA ASN A 517 22.48 10.95 -21.50
C ASN A 517 21.12 11.19 -22.18
N GLY A 518 20.33 10.15 -22.36
CA GLY A 518 19.08 10.19 -23.11
C GLY A 518 18.01 11.15 -22.57
N VAL A 519 18.14 11.59 -21.31
CA VAL A 519 17.25 12.61 -20.72
C VAL A 519 17.58 14.04 -21.16
N PHE A 520 18.81 14.30 -21.64
CA PHE A 520 19.25 15.62 -22.06
C PHE A 520 19.06 15.84 -23.57
N THR A 521 17.82 15.65 -24.04
CA THR A 521 17.44 15.86 -25.42
C THR A 521 16.31 16.90 -25.51
N ASP A 522 16.25 17.65 -26.64
CA ASP A 522 15.19 18.63 -26.85
C ASP A 522 13.81 18.00 -26.83
N GLN A 523 13.70 16.80 -27.38
CA GLN A 523 12.44 16.03 -27.35
C GLN A 523 12.01 15.65 -25.93
N MET A 524 12.95 15.26 -25.06
CA MET A 524 12.66 14.99 -23.65
C MET A 524 12.22 16.24 -22.91
N GLY A 525 12.95 17.36 -23.14
CA GLY A 525 12.58 18.66 -22.56
C GLY A 525 11.17 19.09 -22.98
N ALA A 526 10.83 18.96 -24.25
CA ALA A 526 9.52 19.29 -24.79
C ALA A 526 8.42 18.37 -24.20
N PHE A 527 8.65 17.06 -24.15
CA PHE A 527 7.69 16.10 -23.60
C PHE A 527 7.39 16.38 -22.13
N VAL A 528 8.42 16.52 -21.29
CA VAL A 528 8.24 16.76 -19.85
C VAL A 528 7.57 18.10 -19.59
N PHE A 529 7.97 19.14 -20.32
CA PHE A 529 7.42 20.49 -20.16
C PHE A 529 5.93 20.54 -20.54
N ASP A 530 5.56 19.93 -21.67
CA ASP A 530 4.17 19.84 -22.13
C ASP A 530 3.31 18.97 -21.20
N LEU A 531 3.84 17.82 -20.73
CA LEU A 531 3.15 16.96 -19.79
C LEU A 531 2.76 17.72 -18.52
N VAL A 532 3.69 18.52 -17.97
CA VAL A 532 3.42 19.33 -16.77
C VAL A 532 2.37 20.40 -17.07
N ALA A 533 2.47 21.10 -18.18
CA ALA A 533 1.52 22.15 -18.56
C ALA A 533 0.09 21.59 -18.69
N ARG A 534 -0.07 20.47 -19.39
CA ARG A 534 -1.38 19.80 -19.57
C ARG A 534 -1.90 19.25 -18.24
N ALA A 535 -1.09 18.50 -17.50
CA ALA A 535 -1.49 17.85 -16.26
C ALA A 535 -1.96 18.88 -15.22
N THR A 536 -1.25 20.00 -15.05
CA THR A 536 -1.62 21.05 -14.09
C THR A 536 -2.83 21.87 -14.53
N THR A 537 -3.07 22.01 -15.84
CA THR A 537 -4.25 22.69 -16.38
C THR A 537 -5.51 21.84 -16.22
N GLU A 538 -5.42 20.55 -16.46
CA GLU A 538 -6.56 19.62 -16.44
C GLU A 538 -6.92 19.13 -15.03
N ASN A 539 -6.02 19.21 -14.07
CA ASN A 539 -6.20 18.70 -12.71
C ASN A 539 -5.96 19.78 -11.67
N LYS A 540 -7.04 20.34 -11.15
CA LYS A 540 -6.98 21.37 -10.08
C LYS A 540 -6.45 20.82 -8.74
N GLU A 541 -6.45 19.51 -8.56
CA GLU A 541 -5.89 18.82 -7.40
C GLU A 541 -4.36 18.81 -7.39
N LEU A 542 -3.71 19.18 -8.51
CA LEU A 542 -2.27 19.32 -8.56
C LEU A 542 -1.89 20.73 -8.13
N ALA A 543 -1.25 20.86 -6.97
CA ALA A 543 -0.83 22.13 -6.38
C ALA A 543 0.44 22.70 -7.07
N GLY A 544 1.23 21.82 -7.70
CA GLY A 544 2.47 22.19 -8.38
C GLY A 544 3.17 20.99 -8.99
N ALA A 545 4.22 21.29 -9.75
CA ALA A 545 5.09 20.26 -10.31
C ALA A 545 6.55 20.74 -10.30
N SER A 546 7.49 19.80 -10.17
CA SER A 546 8.93 20.07 -10.22
C SER A 546 9.65 19.00 -11.05
N SER A 547 10.45 19.44 -12.00
CA SER A 547 11.36 18.61 -12.79
C SER A 547 12.53 19.45 -13.28
N LEU A 548 13.56 18.83 -13.79
CA LEU A 548 14.67 19.55 -14.43
C LEU A 548 14.16 20.41 -15.60
N ALA A 549 13.36 19.84 -16.49
CA ALA A 549 12.83 20.55 -17.64
C ALA A 549 11.95 21.75 -17.27
N THR A 550 11.06 21.60 -16.27
CA THR A 550 10.22 22.72 -15.84
C THR A 550 11.02 23.81 -15.15
N THR A 551 11.96 23.46 -14.29
CA THR A 551 12.82 24.44 -13.61
C THR A 551 13.59 25.28 -14.63
N VAL A 552 14.18 24.63 -15.62
CA VAL A 552 14.96 25.30 -16.67
C VAL A 552 14.06 26.13 -17.60
N GLY A 553 12.91 25.57 -18.01
CA GLY A 553 11.98 26.28 -18.90
C GLY A 553 11.38 27.55 -18.25
N TRP A 554 11.10 27.49 -16.94
CA TRP A 554 10.57 28.65 -16.21
C TRP A 554 11.60 29.76 -15.96
N LEU A 555 12.92 29.46 -16.04
CA LEU A 555 13.95 30.50 -15.95
C LEU A 555 13.85 31.51 -17.11
N ALA A 556 13.40 31.06 -18.28
CA ALA A 556 13.23 31.88 -19.46
C ALA A 556 11.76 32.30 -19.74
N GLU A 557 10.87 32.04 -18.79
CA GLU A 557 9.46 32.41 -18.91
C GLU A 557 9.29 33.91 -18.67
N VAL A 558 8.64 34.59 -19.61
CA VAL A 558 8.38 36.04 -19.53
C VAL A 558 6.87 36.27 -19.69
N PRO A 559 6.22 37.03 -18.79
CA PRO A 559 4.80 37.32 -18.89
C PRO A 559 4.45 37.95 -20.26
N GLY A 560 3.36 37.49 -20.87
CA GLY A 560 2.90 37.96 -22.18
C GLY A 560 3.57 37.26 -23.38
N THR A 561 4.41 36.26 -23.14
CA THR A 561 4.99 35.39 -24.17
C THR A 561 4.56 33.94 -24.00
N THR A 562 4.62 33.14 -25.05
CA THR A 562 4.39 31.69 -24.98
C THR A 562 5.58 31.02 -24.30
N SER A 563 5.34 30.20 -23.27
CA SER A 563 6.40 29.44 -22.62
C SER A 563 7.00 28.43 -23.62
N LEU A 564 8.33 28.45 -23.77
CA LEU A 564 9.06 27.53 -24.62
C LEU A 564 9.70 26.40 -23.79
N PRO A 565 9.68 25.16 -24.26
CA PRO A 565 10.36 24.07 -23.58
C PRO A 565 11.89 24.26 -23.63
N PRO A 566 12.63 23.81 -22.61
CA PRO A 566 14.08 23.88 -22.61
C PRO A 566 14.69 22.93 -23.67
N THR A 567 15.88 23.29 -24.18
CA THR A 567 16.66 22.35 -24.98
C THR A 567 17.39 21.33 -24.12
N GLY A 568 17.88 20.24 -24.72
CA GLY A 568 18.71 19.25 -24.01
C GLY A 568 19.98 19.87 -23.45
N LEU A 569 20.57 20.84 -24.19
CA LEU A 569 21.74 21.58 -23.71
C LEU A 569 21.41 22.48 -22.52
N ASP A 570 20.28 23.18 -22.54
CA ASP A 570 19.84 24.01 -21.41
C ASP A 570 19.68 23.16 -20.13
N MET A 571 19.07 21.98 -20.26
CA MET A 571 18.92 21.03 -19.16
C MET A 571 20.26 20.50 -18.66
N LEU A 572 21.19 20.16 -19.56
CA LEU A 572 22.52 19.66 -19.20
C LEU A 572 23.31 20.70 -18.42
N LEU A 573 23.36 21.95 -18.93
CA LEU A 573 24.08 23.04 -18.27
C LEU A 573 23.53 23.38 -16.89
N ALA A 574 22.20 23.39 -16.76
CA ALA A 574 21.55 23.62 -15.46
C ALA A 574 21.79 22.46 -14.48
N TYR A 575 21.80 21.22 -14.97
CA TYR A 575 22.11 20.04 -14.17
C TYR A 575 23.56 20.02 -13.69
N ASP A 576 24.51 20.47 -14.53
CA ASP A 576 25.94 20.46 -14.20
C ASP A 576 26.31 21.42 -13.06
N VAL A 577 25.58 22.52 -12.90
CA VAL A 577 25.77 23.46 -11.78
C VAL A 577 24.87 23.13 -10.56
N ALA A 578 24.01 22.11 -10.65
CA ALA A 578 23.15 21.73 -9.55
C ALA A 578 23.91 21.05 -8.40
N PRO A 579 23.55 21.30 -7.14
CA PRO A 579 24.06 20.54 -5.99
C PRO A 579 23.76 19.05 -6.13
N ASP A 580 24.65 18.19 -5.62
CA ASP A 580 24.54 16.71 -5.74
C ASP A 580 23.19 16.16 -5.29
N ALA A 581 22.61 16.73 -4.23
CA ALA A 581 21.30 16.32 -3.72
C ALA A 581 20.17 16.52 -4.73
N LEU A 582 20.21 17.63 -5.49
CA LEU A 582 19.26 17.90 -6.57
C LEU A 582 19.55 17.07 -7.82
N ARG A 583 20.82 16.85 -8.13
CA ARG A 583 21.19 15.98 -9.25
C ARG A 583 20.60 14.59 -9.09
N THR A 584 20.76 13.98 -7.90
CA THR A 584 20.21 12.64 -7.62
C THR A 584 18.69 12.61 -7.54
N LEU A 585 18.06 13.72 -7.13
CA LEU A 585 16.61 13.83 -7.11
C LEU A 585 16.02 13.96 -8.52
N LEU A 586 16.65 14.74 -9.42
CA LEU A 586 16.08 15.09 -10.72
C LEU A 586 16.42 14.10 -11.84
N VAL A 587 17.62 13.51 -11.77
CA VAL A 587 18.15 12.61 -12.81
C VAL A 587 18.86 11.43 -12.16
N ALA A 588 18.57 10.24 -12.64
CA ALA A 588 19.15 8.99 -12.15
C ALA A 588 19.85 8.20 -13.27
N ASP A 589 20.55 7.14 -12.88
CA ASP A 589 21.23 6.17 -13.77
C ASP A 589 22.14 6.83 -14.82
N GLY A 590 22.91 7.84 -14.40
CA GLY A 590 23.87 8.50 -15.30
C GLY A 590 23.20 9.19 -16.50
N GLY A 591 22.09 9.86 -16.30
CA GLY A 591 21.37 10.57 -17.37
C GLY A 591 20.41 9.72 -18.19
N LYS A 592 20.05 8.52 -17.71
CA LYS A 592 19.11 7.62 -18.40
C LYS A 592 17.69 7.66 -17.84
N ALA A 593 17.48 8.28 -16.68
CA ALA A 593 16.16 8.45 -16.10
C ALA A 593 15.99 9.86 -15.53
N THR A 594 14.81 10.43 -15.70
CA THR A 594 14.41 11.70 -15.10
C THR A 594 13.01 11.57 -14.50
N GLN A 595 12.69 12.44 -13.54
CA GLN A 595 11.37 12.44 -12.93
C GLN A 595 10.70 13.81 -12.96
N VAL A 596 9.38 13.78 -12.89
CA VAL A 596 8.51 14.90 -12.57
C VAL A 596 7.82 14.61 -11.27
N LEU A 597 7.98 15.45 -10.28
CA LEU A 597 7.29 15.38 -8.99
C LEU A 597 6.08 16.30 -9.01
N PHE A 598 4.89 15.75 -9.00
CA PHE A 598 3.65 16.51 -8.83
C PHE A 598 3.26 16.55 -7.35
N GLN A 599 2.92 17.73 -6.88
CA GLN A 599 2.35 17.93 -5.56
C GLN A 599 0.83 17.76 -5.65
N VAL A 600 0.30 16.78 -4.94
CA VAL A 600 -1.12 16.47 -4.93
C VAL A 600 -1.76 17.10 -3.69
N GLY A 601 -2.78 17.91 -3.91
CA GLY A 601 -3.52 18.59 -2.85
C GLY A 601 -4.30 17.63 -1.94
N PRO A 602 -4.90 18.19 -0.86
CA PRO A 602 -5.69 17.44 0.11
C PRO A 602 -6.94 16.86 -0.56
N SER A 603 -6.87 15.61 -0.97
CA SER A 603 -7.94 14.89 -1.63
C SER A 603 -8.00 13.43 -1.19
N GLY A 604 -9.19 12.85 -1.18
CA GLY A 604 -9.35 11.41 -0.89
C GLY A 604 -8.73 10.53 -1.98
N LEU A 605 -8.42 9.28 -1.64
CA LEU A 605 -7.79 8.35 -2.59
C LEU A 605 -8.64 8.11 -3.86
N GLU A 606 -9.96 8.19 -3.79
CA GLU A 606 -10.84 8.10 -4.97
C GLU A 606 -10.59 9.26 -5.95
N GLN A 607 -10.40 10.49 -5.44
CA GLN A 607 -10.04 11.65 -6.28
C GLN A 607 -8.60 11.52 -6.81
N ARG A 608 -7.67 11.03 -5.98
CA ARG A 608 -6.30 10.75 -6.41
C ARG A 608 -6.26 9.67 -7.51
N ALA A 609 -7.16 8.68 -7.46
CA ALA A 609 -7.31 7.69 -8.53
C ALA A 609 -7.70 8.35 -9.86
N VAL A 610 -8.65 9.30 -9.84
CA VAL A 610 -9.03 10.07 -11.04
C VAL A 610 -7.86 10.89 -11.57
N VAL A 611 -7.09 11.54 -10.70
CA VAL A 611 -5.87 12.28 -11.10
C VAL A 611 -4.84 11.33 -11.73
N LEU A 612 -4.62 10.15 -11.13
CA LEU A 612 -3.70 9.15 -11.66
C LEU A 612 -4.13 8.61 -13.03
N ASP A 613 -5.42 8.34 -13.21
CA ASP A 613 -5.94 7.86 -14.50
C ASP A 613 -5.81 8.91 -15.60
N LYS A 614 -6.08 10.19 -15.30
CA LYS A 614 -5.83 11.30 -16.22
C LYS A 614 -4.33 11.45 -16.53
N MET A 615 -3.46 11.29 -15.53
CA MET A 615 -2.01 11.33 -15.73
C MET A 615 -1.54 10.21 -16.65
N ARG A 616 -2.03 8.98 -16.42
CA ARG A 616 -1.74 7.84 -17.31
C ARG A 616 -2.24 8.08 -18.73
N ALA A 617 -3.43 8.66 -18.88
CA ALA A 617 -3.97 9.03 -20.19
C ALA A 617 -3.09 10.11 -20.87
N ALA A 618 -2.66 11.14 -20.13
CA ALA A 618 -1.78 12.19 -20.65
C ALA A 618 -0.40 11.65 -21.07
N ILE A 619 0.11 10.62 -20.40
CA ILE A 619 1.35 9.92 -20.79
C ILE A 619 1.12 9.06 -22.04
N ALA A 620 -0.03 8.38 -22.14
CA ALA A 620 -0.34 7.46 -23.23
C ALA A 620 -0.69 8.20 -24.55
N ASP A 621 -1.28 9.40 -24.44
CA ASP A 621 -1.62 10.28 -25.57
C ASP A 621 -0.95 11.66 -25.37
N PRO A 622 0.33 11.78 -25.71
CA PRO A 622 1.10 13.01 -25.51
C PRO A 622 0.70 14.15 -26.44
N GLY A 623 -0.23 13.93 -27.39
CA GLY A 623 -0.58 14.92 -28.42
C GLY A 623 0.47 15.04 -29.52
N ASP A 624 0.14 15.79 -30.59
CA ASP A 624 0.98 15.89 -31.77
C ASP A 624 2.26 16.72 -31.55
N ALA A 625 2.30 17.56 -30.51
CA ALA A 625 3.36 18.55 -30.34
C ALA A 625 4.58 18.07 -29.53
N ALA A 626 4.44 17.05 -28.69
CA ALA A 626 5.49 16.64 -27.76
C ALA A 626 5.50 15.11 -27.50
N LEU A 627 5.83 14.36 -28.54
CA LEU A 627 5.92 12.90 -28.46
C LEU A 627 7.05 12.47 -27.51
N LEU A 628 6.80 11.42 -26.73
CA LEU A 628 7.84 10.74 -25.96
C LEU A 628 8.92 10.22 -26.91
N PRO A 629 10.22 10.39 -26.59
CA PRO A 629 11.30 9.84 -27.43
C PRO A 629 11.08 8.34 -27.70
N ALA A 630 11.32 7.90 -28.94
CA ALA A 630 11.03 6.52 -29.38
C ALA A 630 11.73 5.43 -28.55
N GLN A 631 12.83 5.79 -27.89
CA GLN A 631 13.62 4.90 -27.04
C GLN A 631 13.43 5.22 -25.55
N ALA A 632 12.28 5.75 -25.18
CA ALA A 632 11.96 6.08 -23.79
C ALA A 632 10.60 5.51 -23.38
N SER A 633 10.44 5.27 -22.09
CA SER A 633 9.19 4.87 -21.46
C SER A 633 8.88 5.80 -20.30
N ALA A 634 7.63 6.22 -20.17
CA ALA A 634 7.15 7.05 -19.10
C ALA A 634 6.15 6.27 -18.24
N THR A 635 6.28 6.37 -16.92
CA THR A 635 5.48 5.59 -15.97
C THR A 635 5.24 6.40 -14.70
N THR A 636 4.15 6.10 -14.00
CA THR A 636 3.82 6.74 -12.72
C THR A 636 4.38 5.94 -11.54
N GLY A 637 4.88 6.63 -10.50
CA GLY A 637 5.41 6.04 -9.28
C GLY A 637 5.17 6.91 -8.05
N GLY A 638 5.62 6.47 -6.89
CA GLY A 638 5.50 7.20 -5.64
C GLY A 638 4.26 6.84 -4.82
N LEU A 639 4.14 7.46 -3.64
CA LEU A 639 3.17 7.09 -2.61
C LEU A 639 1.71 7.23 -3.06
N ALA A 640 1.38 8.26 -3.84
CA ALA A 640 0.03 8.44 -4.37
C ALA A 640 -0.41 7.27 -5.25
N VAL A 641 0.49 6.72 -6.07
CA VAL A 641 0.23 5.56 -6.94
C VAL A 641 0.02 4.29 -6.11
N VAL A 642 0.84 4.10 -5.07
CA VAL A 642 0.72 2.99 -4.11
C VAL A 642 -0.62 3.01 -3.41
N GLY A 643 -1.06 4.19 -2.93
CA GLY A 643 -2.36 4.35 -2.28
C GLY A 643 -3.54 4.00 -3.18
N VAL A 644 -3.50 4.45 -4.43
CA VAL A 644 -4.54 4.12 -5.44
C VAL A 644 -4.51 2.63 -5.78
N GLY A 645 -3.33 2.03 -5.98
CA GLY A 645 -3.21 0.59 -6.22
C GLY A 645 -3.74 -0.25 -5.05
N LEU A 646 -3.56 0.21 -3.82
CA LEU A 646 -4.16 -0.41 -2.64
C LEU A 646 -5.70 -0.33 -2.68
N LEU A 647 -6.26 0.84 -3.00
CA LEU A 647 -7.71 1.03 -3.15
C LEU A 647 -8.28 0.07 -4.19
N GLU A 648 -7.68 0.00 -5.38
CA GLU A 648 -8.08 -0.91 -6.45
C GLU A 648 -8.05 -2.38 -6.00
N ASN A 649 -6.98 -2.80 -5.33
CA ASN A 649 -6.80 -4.18 -4.87
C ASN A 649 -7.78 -4.57 -3.74
N ILE A 650 -8.11 -3.65 -2.83
CA ILE A 650 -9.06 -3.90 -1.74
C ILE A 650 -10.48 -4.01 -2.28
N THR A 651 -10.84 -3.18 -3.26
CA THR A 651 -12.20 -3.14 -3.83
C THR A 651 -12.48 -4.29 -4.79
N ALA A 652 -11.48 -4.72 -5.56
CA ALA A 652 -11.64 -5.58 -6.73
C ALA A 652 -12.32 -6.93 -6.46
N ASN A 653 -12.07 -7.61 -5.33
CA ASN A 653 -12.51 -9.00 -5.11
C ASN A 653 -13.32 -9.21 -3.83
N ARG A 654 -13.76 -8.16 -3.15
CA ARG A 654 -14.37 -8.25 -1.82
C ARG A 654 -15.64 -9.10 -1.77
N ALA A 655 -16.61 -8.82 -2.63
CA ALA A 655 -17.85 -9.60 -2.70
C ALA A 655 -17.58 -11.06 -3.10
N GLN A 656 -16.61 -11.28 -3.98
CA GLN A 656 -16.19 -12.61 -4.42
C GLN A 656 -15.64 -13.45 -3.26
N LEU A 657 -14.86 -12.86 -2.33
CA LEU A 657 -14.36 -13.55 -1.14
C LEU A 657 -15.49 -14.14 -0.31
N THR A 658 -16.54 -13.37 -0.06
CA THR A 658 -17.71 -13.80 0.72
C THR A 658 -18.52 -14.87 -0.03
N ILE A 659 -18.76 -14.66 -1.33
CA ILE A 659 -19.53 -15.62 -2.17
C ILE A 659 -18.78 -16.96 -2.27
N VAL A 660 -17.47 -16.94 -2.51
CA VAL A 660 -16.66 -18.15 -2.60
C VAL A 660 -16.62 -18.87 -1.24
N ALA A 661 -16.50 -18.14 -0.13
CA ALA A 661 -16.58 -18.72 1.20
C ALA A 661 -17.93 -19.43 1.44
N LEU A 662 -19.04 -18.76 1.10
CA LEU A 662 -20.39 -19.35 1.20
C LEU A 662 -20.54 -20.62 0.36
N LEU A 663 -20.05 -20.58 -0.89
CA LEU A 663 -20.15 -21.73 -1.79
C LEU A 663 -19.32 -22.92 -1.33
N LEU A 664 -18.05 -22.68 -0.94
CA LEU A 664 -17.15 -23.75 -0.55
C LEU A 664 -17.51 -24.35 0.82
N VAL A 665 -17.91 -23.50 1.79
CA VAL A 665 -18.39 -23.97 3.10
C VAL A 665 -19.73 -24.71 2.90
N GLY A 666 -20.64 -24.16 2.09
CA GLY A 666 -21.91 -24.82 1.75
C GLY A 666 -21.68 -26.17 1.08
N ALA A 667 -20.78 -26.24 0.12
CA ALA A 667 -20.37 -27.49 -0.53
C ALA A 667 -19.84 -28.49 0.49
N PHE A 668 -18.93 -28.08 1.36
CA PHE A 668 -18.37 -28.94 2.40
C PHE A 668 -19.46 -29.49 3.34
N VAL A 669 -20.37 -28.63 3.81
CA VAL A 669 -21.45 -29.03 4.74
C VAL A 669 -22.41 -30.00 4.07
N VAL A 670 -22.85 -29.74 2.82
CA VAL A 670 -23.71 -30.64 2.02
C VAL A 670 -23.03 -31.99 1.80
N LEU A 671 -21.77 -32.01 1.39
CA LEU A 671 -20.99 -33.23 1.18
C LEU A 671 -20.77 -34.00 2.49
N ARG A 672 -20.57 -33.31 3.58
CA ARG A 672 -20.36 -33.91 4.91
C ARG A 672 -21.61 -34.62 5.45
N TYR A 673 -22.77 -34.00 5.29
CA TYR A 673 -24.02 -34.60 5.67
C TYR A 673 -24.56 -35.61 4.67
N ARG A 674 -24.16 -35.51 3.40
CA ARG A 674 -24.73 -36.26 2.27
C ARG A 674 -26.25 -36.07 2.17
N ASP A 675 -26.71 -34.91 2.53
CA ASP A 675 -28.12 -34.53 2.65
C ASP A 675 -28.22 -33.03 2.31
N LEU A 676 -28.90 -32.73 1.20
CA LEU A 676 -29.06 -31.34 0.71
C LEU A 676 -29.88 -30.50 1.68
N ALA A 677 -30.97 -31.06 2.24
CA ALA A 677 -31.85 -30.35 3.13
C ALA A 677 -31.13 -29.95 4.42
N ARG A 678 -30.36 -30.86 5.00
CA ARG A 678 -29.48 -30.60 6.16
C ARG A 678 -28.43 -29.54 5.86
N GLY A 679 -27.77 -29.67 4.72
CA GLY A 679 -26.76 -28.73 4.28
C GLY A 679 -27.33 -27.31 4.13
N LEU A 680 -28.44 -27.19 3.42
CA LEU A 680 -29.13 -25.90 3.23
C LEU A 680 -29.61 -25.29 4.55
N LEU A 681 -30.22 -26.08 5.43
CA LEU A 681 -30.66 -25.59 6.75
C LEU A 681 -29.49 -25.09 7.61
N THR A 682 -28.32 -25.69 7.48
CA THR A 682 -27.08 -25.22 8.13
C THR A 682 -26.63 -23.88 7.57
N MET A 683 -26.80 -23.63 6.26
CA MET A 683 -26.35 -22.42 5.59
C MET A 683 -27.33 -21.23 5.69
N ILE A 684 -28.62 -21.47 5.97
CA ILE A 684 -29.61 -20.39 6.10
C ILE A 684 -29.20 -19.34 7.13
N PRO A 685 -28.83 -19.69 8.40
CA PRO A 685 -28.40 -18.68 9.36
C PRO A 685 -27.12 -17.95 8.95
N VAL A 686 -26.23 -18.64 8.22
CA VAL A 686 -25.00 -18.02 7.68
C VAL A 686 -25.37 -16.93 6.66
N LEU A 687 -26.30 -17.24 5.75
CA LEU A 687 -26.80 -16.26 4.78
C LEU A 687 -27.48 -15.06 5.45
N VAL A 688 -28.33 -15.31 6.46
CA VAL A 688 -28.96 -14.25 7.25
C VAL A 688 -27.92 -13.39 7.95
N ALA A 689 -26.91 -14.01 8.55
CA ALA A 689 -25.84 -13.28 9.26
C ALA A 689 -25.03 -12.40 8.31
N VAL A 690 -24.61 -12.92 7.16
CA VAL A 690 -23.87 -12.16 6.15
C VAL A 690 -24.70 -10.98 5.63
N GLY A 691 -25.96 -11.24 5.26
CA GLY A 691 -26.84 -10.18 4.76
C GLY A 691 -27.12 -9.10 5.80
N THR A 692 -27.43 -9.51 7.05
CA THR A 692 -27.70 -8.56 8.15
C THR A 692 -26.47 -7.71 8.46
N SER A 693 -25.28 -8.34 8.48
CA SER A 693 -24.01 -7.63 8.69
C SER A 693 -23.81 -6.53 7.64
N ALA A 694 -23.96 -6.83 6.37
CA ALA A 694 -23.82 -5.86 5.29
C ALA A 694 -24.83 -4.70 5.42
N VAL A 695 -26.09 -5.00 5.74
CA VAL A 695 -27.12 -3.98 5.98
C VAL A 695 -26.76 -3.09 7.17
N LEU A 696 -26.34 -3.68 8.31
CA LEU A 696 -26.00 -2.92 9.51
C LEU A 696 -24.78 -2.02 9.29
N VAL A 697 -23.72 -2.50 8.64
CA VAL A 697 -22.55 -1.70 8.29
C VAL A 697 -22.96 -0.48 7.46
N ARG A 698 -23.83 -0.67 6.48
CA ARG A 698 -24.31 0.42 5.61
C ARG A 698 -25.22 1.42 6.33
N VAL A 699 -26.15 0.92 7.17
CA VAL A 699 -27.10 1.76 7.92
C VAL A 699 -26.40 2.55 9.01
N LEU A 700 -25.43 1.96 9.69
CA LEU A 700 -24.64 2.64 10.72
C LEU A 700 -23.56 3.57 10.14
N GLY A 701 -23.38 3.59 8.80
CA GLY A 701 -22.40 4.43 8.13
C GLY A 701 -20.95 4.08 8.47
N ILE A 702 -20.67 2.82 8.84
CA ILE A 702 -19.32 2.37 9.20
C ILE A 702 -18.47 2.32 7.93
N THR A 703 -17.36 3.04 7.93
CA THR A 703 -16.34 2.94 6.89
C THR A 703 -15.58 1.64 7.04
N LEU A 704 -15.30 1.00 5.91
CA LEU A 704 -14.63 -0.30 5.90
C LEU A 704 -13.13 -0.07 5.68
N SER A 705 -12.33 -0.65 6.55
CA SER A 705 -10.87 -0.70 6.40
C SER A 705 -10.43 -1.96 5.62
N PRO A 706 -9.18 -2.05 5.18
CA PRO A 706 -8.63 -3.29 4.60
C PRO A 706 -8.85 -4.51 5.49
N LEU A 707 -8.78 -4.33 6.80
CA LEU A 707 -9.00 -5.39 7.77
C LEU A 707 -10.47 -5.85 7.81
N SER A 708 -11.42 -4.94 7.62
CA SER A 708 -12.84 -5.27 7.61
C SER A 708 -13.31 -5.98 6.33
N THR A 709 -12.49 -6.00 5.26
CA THR A 709 -12.81 -6.75 4.03
C THR A 709 -12.87 -8.27 4.26
N VAL A 710 -12.17 -8.77 5.28
CA VAL A 710 -12.25 -10.19 5.68
C VAL A 710 -13.47 -10.51 6.54
N GLY A 711 -14.29 -9.52 6.86
CA GLY A 711 -15.49 -9.67 7.70
C GLY A 711 -16.46 -10.71 7.15
N GLY A 712 -16.70 -10.76 5.83
CA GLY A 712 -17.57 -11.75 5.19
C GLY A 712 -17.15 -13.21 5.45
N PRO A 713 -15.94 -13.63 5.05
CA PRO A 713 -15.41 -14.96 5.39
C PRO A 713 -15.41 -15.27 6.90
N LEU A 714 -15.14 -14.28 7.75
CA LEU A 714 -15.17 -14.44 9.20
C LEU A 714 -16.59 -14.72 9.72
N VAL A 715 -17.61 -14.02 9.22
CA VAL A 715 -19.02 -14.30 9.55
C VAL A 715 -19.41 -15.70 9.09
N VAL A 716 -19.00 -16.09 7.88
CA VAL A 716 -19.27 -17.45 7.36
C VAL A 716 -18.65 -18.50 8.27
N ALA A 717 -17.39 -18.32 8.71
CA ALA A 717 -16.69 -19.25 9.60
C ALA A 717 -17.40 -19.40 10.95
N THR A 718 -17.69 -18.29 11.64
CA THR A 718 -18.26 -18.28 12.98
C THR A 718 -19.72 -18.75 13.01
N CYS A 719 -20.54 -18.29 12.07
CA CYS A 719 -21.93 -18.70 11.99
C CYS A 719 -22.10 -20.17 11.59
N ALA A 720 -21.25 -20.66 10.66
CA ALA A 720 -21.26 -22.06 10.28
C ALA A 720 -20.92 -22.98 11.48
N GLU A 721 -20.02 -22.56 12.37
CA GLU A 721 -19.68 -23.29 13.59
C GLU A 721 -20.92 -23.47 14.49
N PHE A 722 -21.61 -22.37 14.82
CA PHE A 722 -22.83 -22.44 15.65
C PHE A 722 -23.91 -23.31 15.01
N SER A 723 -24.12 -23.17 13.71
CA SER A 723 -25.15 -23.89 12.96
C SER A 723 -24.87 -25.38 12.87
N VAL A 724 -23.61 -25.77 12.55
CA VAL A 724 -23.19 -27.18 12.48
C VAL A 724 -23.36 -27.91 13.83
N LEU A 725 -22.96 -27.24 14.91
CA LEU A 725 -23.03 -27.83 16.25
C LEU A 725 -24.47 -27.96 16.76
N LEU A 726 -25.32 -26.96 16.50
CA LEU A 726 -26.72 -27.01 16.89
C LEU A 726 -27.49 -28.09 16.13
N ILE A 727 -27.29 -28.23 14.83
CA ILE A 727 -27.92 -29.28 14.01
C ILE A 727 -27.37 -30.67 14.40
N ALA A 728 -26.08 -30.80 14.68
CA ALA A 728 -25.51 -32.06 15.17
C ALA A 728 -26.11 -32.47 16.50
N ARG A 729 -26.36 -31.51 17.42
CA ARG A 729 -27.02 -31.80 18.68
C ARG A 729 -28.49 -32.21 18.49
N TYR A 730 -29.20 -31.49 17.64
CA TYR A 730 -30.58 -31.85 17.31
C TYR A 730 -30.66 -33.29 16.78
N ALA A 731 -29.78 -33.66 15.86
CA ALA A 731 -29.71 -35.02 15.34
C ALA A 731 -29.42 -36.07 16.45
N GLU A 732 -28.52 -35.75 17.39
CA GLU A 732 -28.23 -36.62 18.54
C GLU A 732 -29.48 -36.87 19.40
N GLU A 733 -30.28 -35.85 19.68
CA GLU A 733 -31.50 -36.01 20.48
C GLU A 733 -32.60 -36.76 19.71
N ARG A 734 -32.69 -36.55 18.38
CA ARG A 734 -33.58 -37.34 17.51
C ARG A 734 -33.15 -38.83 17.45
N ASP A 735 -31.85 -39.14 17.40
CA ASP A 735 -31.33 -40.49 17.42
C ASP A 735 -31.58 -41.19 18.76
N ARG A 736 -31.86 -40.45 19.87
CA ARG A 736 -32.30 -40.95 21.17
C ARG A 736 -33.81 -41.30 21.20
N GLY A 737 -34.52 -40.99 20.09
CA GLY A 737 -35.94 -41.28 19.98
C GLY A 737 -36.87 -40.17 20.50
N LEU A 738 -36.36 -38.99 20.82
CA LEU A 738 -37.16 -37.85 21.26
C LEU A 738 -37.93 -37.21 20.09
N ASP A 739 -39.12 -36.70 20.32
CA ASP A 739 -39.92 -35.98 19.37
C ASP A 739 -39.24 -34.71 18.87
N PRO A 740 -39.54 -34.21 17.63
CA PRO A 740 -38.94 -33.01 17.08
C PRO A 740 -39.02 -31.76 17.97
N GLU A 741 -40.14 -31.61 18.70
CA GLU A 741 -40.34 -30.50 19.65
C GLU A 741 -39.34 -30.57 20.83
N VAL A 742 -39.33 -31.74 21.48
CA VAL A 742 -38.48 -32.00 22.65
C VAL A 742 -37.01 -31.98 22.23
N SER A 743 -36.68 -32.54 21.06
CA SER A 743 -35.32 -32.54 20.53
C SER A 743 -34.80 -31.14 20.24
N THR A 744 -35.66 -30.25 19.70
CA THR A 744 -35.30 -28.86 19.44
C THR A 744 -35.07 -28.09 20.73
N GLN A 745 -35.99 -28.23 21.69
CA GLN A 745 -35.89 -27.59 23.00
C GLN A 745 -34.64 -28.07 23.77
N MET A 746 -34.39 -29.39 23.76
CA MET A 746 -33.24 -29.96 24.42
C MET A 746 -31.92 -29.52 23.76
N ALA A 747 -31.87 -29.51 22.44
CA ALA A 747 -30.70 -29.02 21.69
C ALA A 747 -30.43 -27.54 21.99
N ALA A 748 -31.46 -26.69 21.93
CA ALA A 748 -31.35 -25.27 22.25
C ALA A 748 -30.90 -25.05 23.72
N ARG A 749 -31.54 -25.71 24.70
CA ARG A 749 -31.22 -25.54 26.12
C ARG A 749 -29.82 -25.98 26.48
N ARG A 750 -29.37 -27.18 26.04
CA ARG A 750 -28.10 -27.76 26.43
C ARG A 750 -26.90 -27.21 25.68
N THR A 751 -27.00 -27.05 24.35
CA THR A 751 -25.93 -26.53 23.50
C THR A 751 -25.95 -25.02 23.51
N GLY A 752 -27.14 -24.39 23.50
CA GLY A 752 -27.29 -22.95 23.47
C GLY A 752 -26.67 -22.24 24.68
N ARG A 753 -26.64 -22.88 25.86
CA ARG A 753 -25.91 -22.37 27.04
C ARG A 753 -24.43 -22.22 26.78
N ALA A 754 -23.80 -23.24 26.21
CA ALA A 754 -22.38 -23.18 25.86
C ALA A 754 -22.12 -22.11 24.78
N PHE A 755 -22.98 -22.03 23.74
CA PHE A 755 -22.88 -21.02 22.69
C PHE A 755 -23.06 -19.63 23.21
N PHE A 756 -24.08 -19.38 24.02
CA PHE A 756 -24.30 -18.03 24.56
C PHE A 756 -23.10 -17.56 25.41
N THR A 757 -22.57 -18.44 26.26
CA THR A 757 -21.42 -18.12 27.10
C THR A 757 -20.17 -17.88 26.23
N SER A 758 -19.92 -18.72 25.24
CA SER A 758 -18.84 -18.65 24.28
C SER A 758 -18.93 -17.37 23.45
N ALA A 759 -20.10 -17.12 22.84
CA ALA A 759 -20.31 -15.92 22.07
C ALA A 759 -20.22 -14.63 22.91
N LEU A 760 -20.67 -14.65 24.16
CA LEU A 760 -20.54 -13.50 25.07
C LEU A 760 -19.06 -13.22 25.41
N THR A 761 -18.25 -14.26 25.61
CA THR A 761 -16.80 -14.09 25.80
C THR A 761 -16.13 -13.55 24.54
N THR A 762 -16.50 -14.05 23.37
CA THR A 762 -15.99 -13.59 22.07
C THR A 762 -16.40 -12.17 21.79
N LEU A 763 -17.67 -11.82 21.98
CA LEU A 763 -18.18 -10.44 21.87
C LEU A 763 -17.44 -9.48 22.81
N GLY A 764 -17.25 -9.89 24.08
CA GLY A 764 -16.51 -9.09 25.05
C GLY A 764 -15.05 -8.89 24.64
N GLY A 765 -14.40 -9.93 24.12
CA GLY A 765 -13.02 -9.83 23.62
C GLY A 765 -12.87 -8.87 22.45
N PHE A 766 -13.79 -8.93 21.46
CA PHE A 766 -13.77 -8.02 20.31
C PHE A 766 -14.23 -6.61 20.65
N ALA A 767 -15.19 -6.46 21.57
CA ALA A 767 -15.63 -5.14 22.01
C ALA A 767 -14.49 -4.30 22.61
N VAL A 768 -13.47 -4.94 23.17
CA VAL A 768 -12.26 -4.23 23.64
C VAL A 768 -11.55 -3.51 22.50
N LEU A 769 -11.56 -4.06 21.28
CA LEU A 769 -10.94 -3.41 20.12
C LEU A 769 -11.64 -2.10 19.73
N MET A 770 -12.93 -1.95 20.03
CA MET A 770 -13.66 -0.70 19.77
C MET A 770 -13.07 0.50 20.52
N PHE A 771 -12.31 0.24 21.59
CA PHE A 771 -11.62 1.27 22.38
C PHE A 771 -10.17 1.48 21.96
N SER A 772 -9.75 0.87 20.84
CA SER A 772 -8.41 1.12 20.28
C SER A 772 -8.25 2.57 19.84
N SER A 773 -7.07 3.13 20.08
CA SER A 773 -6.71 4.46 19.55
C SER A 773 -6.40 4.44 18.05
N LEU A 774 -6.26 3.25 17.44
CA LEU A 774 -6.15 3.09 15.99
C LEU A 774 -7.56 2.90 15.38
N PRO A 775 -8.05 3.81 14.55
CA PRO A 775 -9.34 3.67 13.87
C PRO A 775 -9.50 2.35 13.12
N LEU A 776 -8.44 1.89 12.44
CA LEU A 776 -8.39 0.61 11.74
C LEU A 776 -8.86 -0.56 12.62
N LEU A 777 -8.38 -0.62 13.88
CA LEU A 777 -8.74 -1.69 14.83
C LEU A 777 -10.09 -1.45 15.50
N ALA A 778 -10.44 -0.19 15.77
CA ALA A 778 -11.72 0.17 16.37
C ALA A 778 -12.89 -0.16 15.43
N ASP A 779 -12.80 0.20 14.15
CA ASP A 779 -13.78 -0.10 13.12
C ASP A 779 -13.91 -1.61 12.91
N PHE A 780 -12.78 -2.31 12.81
CA PHE A 780 -12.76 -3.76 12.72
C PHE A 780 -13.41 -4.41 13.93
N GLY A 781 -13.05 -4.00 15.16
CA GLY A 781 -13.67 -4.50 16.41
C GLY A 781 -15.17 -4.29 16.40
N THR A 782 -15.66 -3.15 15.92
CA THR A 782 -17.09 -2.83 15.80
C THR A 782 -17.78 -3.78 14.82
N VAL A 783 -17.25 -3.91 13.62
CA VAL A 783 -17.81 -4.78 12.57
C VAL A 783 -17.84 -6.24 13.03
N VAL A 784 -16.75 -6.74 13.61
CA VAL A 784 -16.68 -8.15 14.06
C VAL A 784 -17.60 -8.39 15.25
N THR A 785 -17.70 -7.46 16.19
CA THR A 785 -18.63 -7.57 17.33
C THR A 785 -20.09 -7.67 16.84
N ILE A 786 -20.47 -6.81 15.88
CA ILE A 786 -21.81 -6.88 15.23
C ILE A 786 -21.98 -8.24 14.54
N ASN A 787 -20.99 -8.67 13.77
CA ASN A 787 -21.05 -9.90 13.00
C ASN A 787 -21.26 -11.14 13.90
N ILE A 788 -20.53 -11.24 15.00
CA ILE A 788 -20.67 -12.37 15.95
C ILE A 788 -22.02 -12.32 16.66
N ALA A 789 -22.50 -11.14 17.07
CA ALA A 789 -23.81 -10.97 17.65
C ALA A 789 -24.92 -11.44 16.70
N VAL A 790 -24.84 -11.04 15.44
CA VAL A 790 -25.80 -11.44 14.39
C VAL A 790 -25.68 -12.94 14.09
N ALA A 791 -24.46 -13.50 14.02
CA ALA A 791 -24.23 -14.93 13.81
C ALA A 791 -24.88 -15.77 14.93
N LEU A 792 -24.65 -15.39 16.21
CA LEU A 792 -25.27 -16.05 17.35
C LEU A 792 -26.80 -15.99 17.30
N LEU A 793 -27.34 -14.76 17.09
CA LEU A 793 -28.79 -14.56 17.03
C LEU A 793 -29.43 -15.33 15.87
N SER A 794 -28.77 -15.32 14.69
CA SER A 794 -29.22 -16.09 13.52
C SER A 794 -29.26 -17.59 13.83
N ALA A 795 -28.22 -18.14 14.45
CA ALA A 795 -28.19 -19.55 14.80
C ALA A 795 -29.26 -19.92 15.83
N LEU A 796 -29.42 -19.12 16.90
CA LEU A 796 -30.37 -19.44 17.99
C LEU A 796 -31.83 -19.16 17.64
N VAL A 797 -32.12 -18.18 16.79
CA VAL A 797 -33.48 -17.77 16.44
C VAL A 797 -33.97 -18.46 15.17
N VAL A 798 -33.11 -18.62 14.14
CA VAL A 798 -33.52 -19.13 12.84
C VAL A 798 -33.47 -20.65 12.75
N VAL A 799 -32.41 -21.31 13.27
CA VAL A 799 -32.24 -22.76 13.13
C VAL A 799 -33.34 -23.58 13.83
N PRO A 800 -33.69 -23.33 15.10
CA PRO A 800 -34.62 -24.24 15.83
C PRO A 800 -35.99 -24.38 15.17
N PRO A 801 -36.72 -23.28 14.79
CA PRO A 801 -38.03 -23.42 14.15
C PRO A 801 -37.93 -24.03 12.75
N LEU A 802 -36.89 -23.72 11.97
CA LEU A 802 -36.71 -24.27 10.62
C LEU A 802 -36.40 -25.76 10.64
N VAL A 803 -35.52 -26.21 11.50
CA VAL A 803 -35.16 -27.65 11.64
C VAL A 803 -36.34 -28.46 12.11
N LYS A 804 -37.10 -27.92 13.11
CA LYS A 804 -38.31 -28.55 13.61
C LYS A 804 -39.39 -28.71 12.53
N ASP A 805 -39.65 -27.65 11.71
CA ASP A 805 -40.65 -27.70 10.66
C ASP A 805 -40.23 -28.63 9.50
N ALA A 806 -38.94 -28.61 9.14
CA ALA A 806 -38.37 -29.45 8.09
C ALA A 806 -38.44 -30.96 8.48
N ASP A 807 -38.13 -31.30 9.75
CA ASP A 807 -38.20 -32.67 10.26
C ASP A 807 -39.67 -33.16 10.31
N ARG A 808 -40.61 -32.32 10.78
CA ARG A 808 -42.03 -32.63 10.75
C ARG A 808 -42.62 -32.83 9.34
N ARG A 809 -42.05 -32.20 8.34
CA ARG A 809 -42.43 -32.39 6.93
C ARG A 809 -41.73 -33.57 6.27
N GLY A 810 -40.88 -34.30 7.02
CA GLY A 810 -40.12 -35.45 6.49
C GLY A 810 -39.00 -35.07 5.53
N LEU A 811 -38.61 -33.80 5.52
CA LEU A 811 -37.48 -33.31 4.73
C LEU A 811 -36.12 -33.68 5.32
N LEU A 812 -36.10 -34.03 6.63
CA LEU A 812 -34.92 -34.48 7.36
C LEU A 812 -35.15 -35.93 7.78
N GLN A 813 -34.33 -36.85 7.23
CA GLN A 813 -34.41 -38.27 7.66
C GLN A 813 -33.57 -38.48 8.91
N MET A 814 -34.15 -38.17 10.08
CA MET A 814 -33.55 -38.33 11.38
C MET A 814 -34.36 -39.33 12.21
N GLY A 815 -33.65 -40.26 12.88
CA GLY A 815 -34.29 -41.31 13.70
C GLY A 815 -34.25 -42.68 13.02
N THR A 816 -34.46 -43.73 13.88
CA THR A 816 -34.37 -45.15 13.52
C THR A 816 -35.63 -45.68 12.79
N ALA A 817 -36.10 -45.04 11.72
CA ALA A 817 -37.14 -45.59 10.86
C ALA A 817 -36.56 -46.68 9.96
N VAL A 818 -36.83 -47.90 10.29
CA VAL A 818 -36.55 -49.10 9.49
C VAL A 818 -37.40 -49.04 8.23
N GLY A 819 -36.78 -48.99 7.04
CA GLY A 819 -37.47 -49.15 5.77
C GLY A 819 -37.08 -48.24 4.58
N HIS A 820 -36.08 -47.35 4.72
CA HIS A 820 -35.83 -46.31 3.67
C HIS A 820 -34.40 -46.32 3.10
N GLU A 821 -33.83 -47.52 2.88
CA GLU A 821 -32.45 -47.63 2.33
C GLU A 821 -32.31 -47.05 0.91
N GLU A 822 -33.35 -47.21 0.07
CA GLU A 822 -33.37 -46.68 -1.31
C GLU A 822 -33.53 -45.17 -1.36
N ALA A 823 -34.36 -44.58 -0.52
CA ALA A 823 -34.54 -43.15 -0.36
C ALA A 823 -33.23 -42.48 0.12
N ARG A 824 -32.55 -43.09 1.11
CA ARG A 824 -31.24 -42.65 1.60
C ARG A 824 -30.15 -42.71 0.54
N ARG A 825 -30.16 -43.68 -0.38
CA ARG A 825 -29.20 -43.74 -1.48
C ARG A 825 -29.45 -42.64 -2.50
N LYS A 826 -30.71 -42.34 -2.84
CA LYS A 826 -31.09 -41.26 -3.79
C LYS A 826 -30.75 -39.88 -3.19
N GLU A 827 -31.06 -39.65 -1.94
CA GLU A 827 -30.71 -38.36 -1.26
C GLU A 827 -29.20 -38.19 -1.07
N ALA A 828 -28.48 -39.27 -0.75
CA ALA A 828 -27.03 -39.21 -0.70
C ALA A 828 -26.43 -38.86 -2.08
N ALA A 829 -27.00 -39.39 -3.17
CA ALA A 829 -26.55 -39.06 -4.52
C ALA A 829 -26.85 -37.59 -4.89
N THR A 830 -28.07 -37.09 -4.56
CA THR A 830 -28.40 -35.69 -4.77
C THR A 830 -27.54 -34.73 -3.92
N GLY A 831 -27.25 -35.09 -2.68
CA GLY A 831 -26.34 -34.34 -1.80
C GLY A 831 -24.92 -34.31 -2.37
N TRP A 832 -24.41 -35.42 -2.90
CA TRP A 832 -23.10 -35.47 -3.56
C TRP A 832 -23.05 -34.59 -4.81
N ILE A 833 -24.08 -34.65 -5.68
CA ILE A 833 -24.14 -33.87 -6.91
C ILE A 833 -24.23 -32.37 -6.57
N ALA A 834 -25.12 -31.98 -5.64
CA ALA A 834 -25.28 -30.59 -5.26
C ALA A 834 -24.01 -30.02 -4.59
N GLY A 835 -23.38 -30.77 -3.70
CA GLY A 835 -22.12 -30.35 -3.06
C GLY A 835 -20.97 -30.23 -4.07
N ALA A 836 -20.88 -31.17 -5.03
CA ALA A 836 -19.90 -31.09 -6.11
C ALA A 836 -20.15 -29.89 -7.01
N MET A 837 -21.40 -29.57 -7.39
CA MET A 837 -21.74 -28.40 -8.17
C MET A 837 -21.39 -27.07 -7.45
N LEU A 838 -21.69 -26.98 -6.16
CA LEU A 838 -21.31 -25.81 -5.35
C LEU A 838 -19.78 -25.66 -5.25
N ALA A 839 -19.05 -26.77 -5.07
CA ALA A 839 -17.60 -26.77 -5.06
C ALA A 839 -17.03 -26.32 -6.41
N VAL A 840 -17.57 -26.85 -7.52
CA VAL A 840 -17.16 -26.44 -8.88
C VAL A 840 -17.48 -24.97 -9.11
N ALA A 841 -18.66 -24.48 -8.73
CA ALA A 841 -19.01 -23.06 -8.86
C ALA A 841 -18.03 -22.16 -8.07
N GLY A 842 -17.68 -22.53 -6.84
CA GLY A 842 -16.67 -21.81 -6.04
C GLY A 842 -15.30 -21.84 -6.70
N LEU A 843 -14.85 -23.01 -7.20
CA LEU A 843 -13.57 -23.14 -7.90
C LEU A 843 -13.54 -22.37 -9.23
N VAL A 844 -14.64 -22.35 -9.99
CA VAL A 844 -14.74 -21.56 -11.22
C VAL A 844 -14.59 -20.07 -10.92
N ILE A 845 -15.24 -19.55 -9.87
CA ILE A 845 -15.08 -18.16 -9.46
C ILE A 845 -13.63 -17.89 -9.07
N ILE A 846 -12.96 -18.77 -8.33
CA ILE A 846 -11.55 -18.66 -8.01
C ILE A 846 -10.70 -18.58 -9.28
N VAL A 847 -10.90 -19.50 -10.22
CA VAL A 847 -10.13 -19.53 -11.49
C VAL A 847 -10.38 -18.27 -12.32
N VAL A 848 -11.61 -17.78 -12.36
CA VAL A 848 -11.95 -16.52 -13.05
C VAL A 848 -11.29 -15.34 -12.33
N SER A 849 -11.39 -15.26 -11.00
CA SER A 849 -10.79 -14.17 -10.20
C SER A 849 -9.26 -14.11 -10.31
N VAL A 850 -8.60 -15.27 -10.44
CA VAL A 850 -7.14 -15.36 -10.65
C VAL A 850 -6.76 -15.10 -12.11
N ARG A 851 -7.66 -15.39 -13.06
CA ARG A 851 -7.43 -15.12 -14.49
C ARG A 851 -7.79 -13.72 -14.95
N ASP A 852 -8.61 -12.99 -14.22
CA ASP A 852 -8.95 -11.58 -14.50
C ASP A 852 -7.79 -10.60 -14.18
N ASP A 853 -6.57 -11.10 -14.15
CA ASP A 853 -5.34 -10.32 -14.35
C ASP A 853 -5.17 -9.94 -15.84
N LYS A 854 -6.26 -9.52 -16.51
CA LYS A 854 -6.09 -8.60 -17.60
C LYS A 854 -5.67 -7.28 -16.98
N PRO A 855 -4.48 -6.75 -17.32
CA PRO A 855 -4.19 -5.37 -17.03
C PRO A 855 -5.40 -4.59 -17.58
N THR A 856 -6.08 -3.85 -16.71
CA THR A 856 -6.98 -2.79 -17.14
C THR A 856 -6.14 -2.01 -18.12
N ALA A 857 -6.58 -1.93 -19.37
CA ALA A 857 -5.76 -1.57 -20.50
C ALA A 857 -5.21 -0.15 -20.35
N VAL A 858 -4.07 -0.06 -19.72
CA VAL A 858 -3.00 0.83 -20.11
C VAL A 858 -1.86 -0.12 -20.47
N GLN A 859 -2.00 -0.76 -21.63
CA GLN A 859 -0.84 -1.23 -22.36
C GLN A 859 0.14 -0.06 -22.36
N ALA A 860 1.36 -0.31 -21.84
CA ALA A 860 2.49 0.36 -22.39
C ALA A 860 2.28 0.29 -23.90
N LEU A 861 2.01 1.42 -24.55
CA LEU A 861 2.08 1.52 -25.99
C LEU A 861 3.56 1.29 -26.34
N SER A 862 3.95 0.02 -26.42
CA SER A 862 5.00 -0.38 -27.29
C SER A 862 4.53 0.09 -28.67
N SER A 863 5.33 0.95 -29.29
CA SER A 863 5.18 1.42 -30.67
C SER A 863 4.61 0.32 -31.55
N PRO A 864 3.73 0.65 -32.51
CA PRO A 864 3.15 -0.34 -33.41
C PRO A 864 4.27 -1.16 -34.01
N THR A 865 4.22 -2.46 -33.76
CA THR A 865 5.13 -3.42 -34.38
C THR A 865 4.98 -3.25 -35.90
N ALA A 866 5.95 -2.60 -36.52
CA ALA A 866 6.05 -2.58 -37.96
C ALA A 866 6.15 -4.05 -38.39
N GLU A 867 5.22 -4.46 -39.23
CA GLU A 867 5.20 -5.75 -39.89
C GLU A 867 6.60 -6.04 -40.45
N ALA A 868 7.21 -7.14 -40.05
CA ALA A 868 8.53 -7.54 -40.46
C ALA A 868 8.57 -7.71 -41.99
N PRO A 869 9.43 -7.01 -42.72
CA PRO A 869 9.73 -7.38 -44.10
C PRO A 869 10.55 -8.68 -44.11
N ALA A 870 10.29 -9.49 -45.11
CA ALA A 870 10.86 -10.81 -45.34
C ALA A 870 12.41 -10.84 -45.19
N THR A 871 12.88 -11.86 -44.51
CA THR A 871 14.29 -12.25 -44.33
C THR A 871 15.13 -12.23 -45.60
N ILE A 872 16.13 -11.35 -45.58
CA ILE A 872 17.28 -11.45 -46.51
C ILE A 872 18.46 -12.03 -45.68
N PRO A 873 19.20 -13.05 -46.19
CA PRO A 873 20.29 -13.67 -45.47
C PRO A 873 21.48 -12.71 -45.23
N PRO A 874 22.22 -12.86 -44.11
CA PRO A 874 23.26 -11.92 -43.73
C PRO A 874 24.49 -12.01 -44.65
N PRO A 875 25.09 -10.87 -44.97
CA PRO A 875 26.41 -10.88 -45.60
C PRO A 875 27.50 -11.14 -44.57
N THR A 876 28.43 -11.93 -44.94
CA THR A 876 29.63 -12.39 -44.23
C THR A 876 30.50 -11.18 -43.83
N THR A 877 30.73 -11.00 -42.53
CA THR A 877 31.65 -9.98 -41.96
C THR A 877 33.11 -10.36 -42.20
N ALA A 878 33.83 -9.50 -42.91
CA ALA A 878 35.26 -9.41 -42.82
C ALA A 878 35.63 -8.24 -41.88
N PRO A 879 36.70 -8.32 -41.06
CA PRO A 879 37.06 -7.27 -40.11
C PRO A 879 37.58 -6.01 -40.83
N PRO A 880 37.28 -4.81 -40.32
CA PRO A 880 37.78 -3.59 -40.94
C PRO A 880 39.27 -3.43 -40.66
N SER A 881 40.03 -3.30 -41.73
CA SER A 881 41.46 -2.92 -41.71
C SER A 881 41.52 -1.44 -41.31
N THR A 882 42.23 -1.13 -40.25
CA THR A 882 42.65 0.23 -39.89
C THR A 882 43.66 0.74 -40.89
N THR A 883 43.19 1.58 -41.82
CA THR A 883 44.09 2.34 -42.70
C THR A 883 44.22 3.74 -42.11
N SER A 884 45.35 4.07 -41.54
CA SER A 884 45.74 5.44 -41.21
C SER A 884 45.96 6.25 -42.47
N LEU A 885 45.18 7.29 -42.69
CA LEU A 885 45.38 8.24 -43.76
C LEU A 885 46.63 9.12 -43.54
N PRO A 886 47.40 9.46 -44.58
CA PRO A 886 48.53 10.37 -44.46
C PRO A 886 48.05 11.81 -44.14
N PRO A 887 48.88 12.62 -43.46
CA PRO A 887 48.50 13.97 -43.09
C PRO A 887 48.53 14.89 -44.35
N GLY A 888 47.39 15.35 -44.79
CA GLY A 888 47.23 16.31 -45.83
C GLY A 888 45.95 16.32 -46.67
N ASP A 889 45.13 15.27 -46.60
CA ASP A 889 43.89 15.23 -47.39
C ASP A 889 42.68 15.64 -46.53
N THR A 890 41.92 16.59 -47.07
CA THR A 890 40.61 16.95 -46.48
C THR A 890 39.60 15.83 -46.69
N LEU A 891 38.84 15.49 -45.64
CA LEU A 891 37.74 14.54 -45.75
C LEU A 891 36.68 15.07 -46.73
N PRO A 892 35.95 14.20 -47.44
CA PRO A 892 34.85 14.62 -48.31
C PRO A 892 33.73 15.21 -47.43
N ALA A 893 33.01 16.20 -47.95
CA ALA A 893 31.86 16.81 -47.29
C ALA A 893 30.83 15.71 -46.92
N GLY A 894 30.34 15.73 -45.70
CA GLY A 894 29.36 14.79 -45.17
C GLY A 894 27.94 15.07 -45.69
N PRO A 895 26.95 14.28 -45.24
CA PRO A 895 25.53 14.63 -45.43
C PRO A 895 25.23 16.05 -44.93
N THR A 896 24.21 16.68 -45.47
CA THR A 896 23.89 18.08 -45.14
C THR A 896 22.93 18.26 -43.97
N ASP A 897 22.39 17.15 -43.45
CA ASP A 897 21.45 17.12 -42.34
C ASP A 897 22.19 17.17 -40.98
N ARG A 898 21.54 17.75 -39.99
CA ARG A 898 22.08 17.92 -38.65
C ARG A 898 22.36 16.55 -38.00
N PRO A 899 23.52 16.30 -37.35
CA PRO A 899 23.78 15.06 -36.64
C PRO A 899 22.88 14.88 -35.39
N THR A 900 22.63 13.63 -35.06
CA THR A 900 21.71 13.26 -33.93
C THR A 900 22.38 13.27 -32.53
N GLY A 901 23.73 13.33 -32.47
CA GLY A 901 24.46 13.45 -31.18
C GLY A 901 24.35 14.83 -30.57
N LEU A 902 24.36 14.93 -29.24
CA LEU A 902 24.21 16.22 -28.54
C LEU A 902 25.38 17.16 -28.85
N ILE A 903 26.62 16.70 -28.65
CA ILE A 903 27.84 17.49 -28.85
C ILE A 903 28.09 17.68 -30.34
N ALA A 904 27.87 16.62 -31.12
CA ALA A 904 27.96 16.68 -32.57
C ALA A 904 26.97 17.71 -33.17
N GLY A 905 25.72 17.70 -32.64
CA GLY A 905 24.69 18.64 -33.06
C GLY A 905 25.02 20.10 -32.72
N VAL A 906 25.49 20.36 -31.51
CA VAL A 906 25.88 21.72 -31.07
C VAL A 906 27.08 22.21 -31.85
N PHE A 907 28.09 21.39 -32.10
CA PHE A 907 29.26 21.73 -32.89
C PHE A 907 28.86 22.05 -34.36
N TYR A 908 27.98 21.22 -34.93
CA TYR A 908 27.38 21.48 -36.25
C TYR A 908 26.66 22.83 -36.29
N ASP A 909 25.78 23.08 -35.34
CA ASP A 909 24.98 24.32 -35.29
C ASP A 909 25.88 25.57 -35.14
N THR A 910 26.93 25.47 -34.33
CA THR A 910 27.93 26.55 -34.18
C THR A 910 28.64 26.86 -35.49
N LEU A 911 29.06 25.86 -36.25
CA LEU A 911 29.71 26.03 -37.54
C LEU A 911 28.76 26.60 -38.62
N ILE A 912 27.48 26.14 -38.60
CA ILE A 912 26.44 26.71 -39.48
C ILE A 912 26.19 28.18 -39.15
N GLY A 913 26.12 28.51 -37.84
CA GLY A 913 25.88 29.90 -37.36
C GLY A 913 26.95 30.91 -37.85
N VAL A 914 28.17 30.44 -38.12
CA VAL A 914 29.26 31.27 -38.68
C VAL A 914 29.47 31.10 -40.19
N GLY A 915 28.50 30.52 -40.89
CA GLY A 915 28.45 30.43 -42.35
C GLY A 915 29.33 29.33 -42.97
N VAL A 916 29.63 28.27 -42.24
CA VAL A 916 30.26 27.06 -42.78
C VAL A 916 29.26 26.26 -43.60
N ASP A 917 29.68 25.72 -44.73
CA ASP A 917 28.86 24.86 -45.60
C ASP A 917 28.31 23.65 -44.81
N PRO A 918 26.99 23.29 -44.94
CA PRO A 918 26.38 22.22 -44.19
C PRO A 918 27.08 20.86 -44.30
N GLY A 919 27.60 20.51 -45.47
CA GLY A 919 28.33 19.27 -45.69
C GLY A 919 29.66 19.25 -44.93
N LYS A 920 30.35 20.40 -44.87
CA LYS A 920 31.61 20.54 -44.09
C LYS A 920 31.34 20.56 -42.58
N ALA A 921 30.30 21.22 -42.14
CA ALA A 921 29.89 21.27 -40.74
C ALA A 921 29.51 19.88 -40.26
N ARG A 922 28.75 19.12 -41.05
CA ARG A 922 28.39 17.73 -40.74
C ARG A 922 29.62 16.83 -40.72
N CYS A 923 30.51 16.91 -41.69
CA CYS A 923 31.77 16.19 -41.71
C CYS A 923 32.57 16.44 -40.40
N ALA A 924 32.70 17.71 -40.00
CA ALA A 924 33.45 18.10 -38.81
C ALA A 924 32.84 17.51 -37.52
N ALA A 925 31.49 17.52 -37.42
CA ALA A 925 30.79 16.95 -36.28
C ALA A 925 30.92 15.42 -36.22
N ASP A 926 30.79 14.71 -37.34
CA ASP A 926 30.94 13.26 -37.42
C ASP A 926 32.41 12.83 -37.16
N ASP A 927 33.38 13.56 -37.64
CA ASP A 927 34.81 13.32 -37.38
C ASP A 927 35.19 13.56 -35.93
N LEU A 928 34.64 14.57 -35.28
CA LEU A 928 34.82 14.81 -33.85
C LEU A 928 34.38 13.61 -33.00
N ILE A 929 33.18 13.11 -33.24
CA ILE A 929 32.61 11.98 -32.47
C ILE A 929 33.29 10.67 -32.88
N ALA A 930 33.73 10.49 -34.08
CA ALA A 930 34.52 9.33 -34.52
C ALA A 930 35.91 9.28 -33.86
N THR A 931 36.49 10.44 -33.55
CA THR A 931 37.82 10.54 -32.93
C THR A 931 37.78 10.58 -31.41
N THR A 932 36.73 11.13 -30.82
CA THR A 932 36.58 11.28 -29.35
C THR A 932 35.12 11.11 -28.98
N SER A 933 34.82 10.14 -28.09
CA SER A 933 33.43 9.90 -27.71
C SER A 933 32.80 11.14 -27.01
N GLU A 934 31.49 11.31 -27.12
CA GLU A 934 30.79 12.39 -26.42
C GLU A 934 31.04 12.35 -24.91
N ALA A 935 31.16 11.13 -24.31
CA ALA A 935 31.48 10.97 -22.89
C ALA A 935 32.88 11.49 -22.55
N ASP A 936 33.87 11.23 -23.40
CA ASP A 936 35.24 11.70 -23.20
C ASP A 936 35.33 13.23 -23.42
N LEU A 937 34.59 13.79 -24.34
CA LEU A 937 34.52 15.24 -24.56
C LEU A 937 33.88 15.96 -23.34
N LEU A 938 32.88 15.36 -22.73
CA LEU A 938 32.30 15.86 -21.48
C LEU A 938 33.30 15.76 -20.31
N ALA A 939 34.01 14.65 -20.21
CA ALA A 939 35.05 14.46 -19.19
C ALA A 939 36.25 15.44 -19.39
N LEU A 940 36.54 15.84 -20.61
CA LEU A 940 37.53 16.85 -20.95
C LEU A 940 37.04 18.29 -20.72
N GLY A 941 35.74 18.49 -20.38
CA GLY A 941 35.18 19.79 -20.04
C GLY A 941 34.73 20.59 -21.26
N ILE A 942 34.15 19.95 -22.30
CA ILE A 942 33.63 20.66 -23.49
C ILE A 942 32.51 21.66 -23.14
N ALA A 943 31.80 21.40 -22.02
CA ALA A 943 30.74 22.26 -21.48
C ALA A 943 31.29 23.36 -20.52
N SER A 944 32.55 23.38 -20.19
CA SER A 944 33.16 24.36 -19.28
C SER A 944 33.33 25.72 -19.94
N VAL A 945 33.14 26.80 -19.16
CA VAL A 945 33.40 28.18 -19.64
C VAL A 945 34.43 28.83 -18.69
N PRO A 946 35.61 29.20 -19.17
CA PRO A 946 36.15 29.02 -20.54
C PRO A 946 36.46 27.53 -20.82
N ARG A 947 36.31 27.11 -22.07
CA ARG A 947 36.66 25.76 -22.49
C ARG A 947 38.15 25.49 -22.33
N PRO A 948 38.54 24.28 -21.90
CA PRO A 948 39.95 23.90 -21.85
C PRO A 948 40.62 23.94 -23.26
N ASP A 949 41.88 24.37 -23.34
CA ASP A 949 42.64 24.45 -24.59
C ASP A 949 42.70 23.10 -25.33
N ALA A 950 42.72 22.01 -24.60
CA ALA A 950 42.71 20.67 -25.17
C ALA A 950 41.40 20.36 -25.93
N VAL A 951 40.27 20.83 -25.45
CA VAL A 951 38.96 20.65 -26.11
C VAL A 951 38.88 21.57 -27.37
N ASN A 952 39.29 22.81 -27.25
CA ASN A 952 39.35 23.72 -28.41
C ASN A 952 40.26 23.17 -29.51
N ALA A 953 41.38 22.57 -29.14
CA ALA A 953 42.28 21.92 -30.10
C ALA A 953 41.67 20.73 -30.84
N LEU A 954 40.82 19.95 -30.17
CA LEU A 954 40.08 18.84 -30.77
C LEU A 954 38.99 19.32 -31.76
N LEU A 955 38.22 20.35 -31.36
CA LEU A 955 37.22 20.97 -32.22
C LEU A 955 37.84 21.54 -33.47
N ASP A 956 38.93 22.31 -33.33
CA ASP A 956 39.68 22.91 -34.44
C ASP A 956 40.27 21.83 -35.36
N ALA A 957 40.83 20.77 -34.81
CA ALA A 957 41.44 19.69 -35.59
C ALA A 957 40.39 18.97 -36.45
N SER A 958 39.21 18.67 -35.93
CA SER A 958 38.10 18.02 -36.65
C SER A 958 37.56 18.92 -37.75
N ALA A 959 37.33 20.20 -37.45
CA ALA A 959 36.87 21.18 -38.41
C ALA A 959 37.86 21.40 -39.58
N LYS A 960 39.15 21.49 -39.27
CA LYS A 960 40.20 21.65 -40.30
C LYS A 960 40.29 20.45 -41.23
N ARG A 961 40.17 19.20 -40.70
CA ARG A 961 40.15 18.01 -41.54
C ARG A 961 39.00 18.00 -42.54
N CYS A 962 37.89 18.63 -42.19
CA CYS A 962 36.71 18.77 -43.05
C CYS A 962 36.72 20.03 -43.94
N GLY A 963 37.82 20.77 -44.00
CA GLY A 963 38.01 21.92 -44.87
C GLY A 963 37.32 23.22 -44.41
N VAL A 964 37.13 23.36 -43.09
CA VAL A 964 36.70 24.64 -42.48
C VAL A 964 37.91 25.57 -42.35
N THR A 965 37.76 26.82 -42.73
CA THR A 965 38.86 27.80 -42.75
C THR A 965 39.17 28.33 -41.34
N GLN A 966 40.40 28.80 -41.12
CA GLN A 966 40.79 29.37 -39.82
C GLN A 966 39.93 30.59 -39.46
N GLU A 967 39.58 31.41 -40.44
CA GLU A 967 38.70 32.57 -40.21
C GLU A 967 37.31 32.18 -39.72
N GLN A 968 36.77 31.07 -40.25
CA GLN A 968 35.48 30.52 -39.78
C GLN A 968 35.59 29.90 -38.37
N LEU A 969 36.73 29.29 -38.03
CA LEU A 969 36.99 28.77 -36.69
C LEU A 969 37.13 29.89 -35.66
N ASP A 970 37.85 30.96 -36.01
CA ASP A 970 37.99 32.13 -35.13
C ASP A 970 36.62 32.80 -34.88
N ALA A 971 35.77 32.86 -35.93
CA ALA A 971 34.40 33.33 -35.81
C ALA A 971 33.54 32.41 -34.93
N ALA A 972 33.69 31.09 -35.06
CA ALA A 972 32.99 30.12 -34.23
C ALA A 972 33.45 30.16 -32.75
N ALA A 973 34.73 30.36 -32.51
CA ALA A 973 35.26 30.55 -31.14
C ALA A 973 34.75 31.86 -30.52
N ALA A 974 34.68 32.94 -31.27
CA ALA A 974 34.12 34.19 -30.81
C ALA A 974 32.59 34.13 -30.57
N ALA A 975 31.87 33.33 -31.35
CA ALA A 975 30.45 33.09 -31.14
C ALA A 975 30.16 32.15 -29.95
N SER A 976 31.14 31.38 -29.51
CA SER A 976 31.01 30.39 -28.40
C SER A 976 31.68 30.84 -27.09
N SER A 977 32.35 31.99 -27.07
CA SER A 977 32.91 32.67 -25.89
C SER A 977 31.95 33.69 -25.33
#